data_27ca6060959ade8255799bccbda3983d
#
_entry.id   27ca6060959ade8255799bccbda3983d
#
_cell.length_a   1.000
_cell.length_b   1.000
_cell.length_c   1.000
_cell.angle_alpha   90.00
_cell.angle_beta   90.00
_cell.angle_gamma   90.00
#
_symmetry.space_group_name_H-M   'P 1'
#
loop_
_entity.id
_entity.type
_entity.pdbx_description
1 polymer ?
#
loop_
_entity_poly.entity_id
_entity_poly.type
_entity_poly.pdbx_seq_one_letter_code
_entity_poly.pdbx_strand_id
1 'polypeptide(L)'
;MKLLITAGLPSFRTETYSSKYIHVCNANIDLSIPLTNPETVDVWICDGEEVTNELVGCWLSQAPHIPKSILVKDIASIPRLQEYANGRLFEIAGFPDQKDTTIQWEESILRDAEMLYARGRANSGLQNPSTARGHDRKTTVLLVGAGIVNLITAVFLASRGYQVRIVDAGPNPRLCKDWTLLGVTNGGGNARMFTHTEADNYNEVGSKIYQNMQSIFRKTARNGGWSVKPPKDFTAAELAWVDTFEQVPAWLAKTFRQNIHYINQEAGKLWNELIETSPQLFEDVEFRRDILRLYVEPIALDAAIKLHNQLGAMVKATSPEEFLTANPGFRSAADSDHLAGGITVDGFTVNIHPFVAKLIDHITGLGGEFVWECEVQSIERNALGQVTALESKLGSLEADHYVVSPGVTGNNLLNGTASENLIQGVLGIWLQIPNLHPKLQHSMKIHRRAHLVEDINVTVAKDVETGEDILMFGGGYGYVGLDRPAPDSPELKALFNELEEVARIYFPQGYAAAKERGTMYPGGNHKFCVRPFTTTGLGLFEKIPTTSGGQLIINGGNNTGGFAQAPAIARAVWRALVGEHDPIHELFHPDRGRLPTAVTYKSRFSEPLSLSSIESRQPLRVLLLCSDGPQHSYLRYRLDQAFPGYRCILETHDGQVRQLVEKRRIVDACYMKYHSLRRYYSGHDHQRKTYFNHLVPQDHVSPSPDLTVDSVNCRKVWEAVEQWKPELTIVSGTKYIGRKLIDRAGLMINLHIGHLPEYKGNHCIFFALYDGAVDKVSATLHQLTPHLDGGDVLDRVFPPILPEDSEETLYARCVHMAIDRCVKHVEQYSLGKRLEFAPQKAVGRTFRHRDRTPAKELWLWWKLSMGGLLRDNQSVGKPKLE
;
A
#
# COMPACT_ATOMS: atom_id res chain seq x y z
N MET A 1 3.92 -10.53 -17.08
CA MET A 1 5.09 -10.93 -16.27
C MET A 1 5.71 -12.19 -16.86
N LYS A 2 7.01 -12.21 -17.06
CA LYS A 2 7.76 -13.36 -17.56
C LYS A 2 8.57 -13.96 -16.40
N LEU A 3 8.27 -15.20 -16.04
CA LEU A 3 8.90 -15.92 -14.95
C LEU A 3 9.92 -16.92 -15.48
N LEU A 4 11.09 -16.94 -14.86
CA LEU A 4 12.05 -18.03 -14.98
C LEU A 4 12.03 -18.86 -13.69
N ILE A 5 11.81 -20.16 -13.78
CA ILE A 5 11.88 -21.07 -12.64
C ILE A 5 13.01 -22.05 -12.89
N THR A 6 13.98 -22.13 -11.99
CA THR A 6 15.14 -23.01 -12.15
C THR A 6 14.96 -24.37 -11.50
N ALA A 7 15.77 -25.33 -11.92
CA ALA A 7 15.58 -26.76 -11.70
C ALA A 7 15.67 -27.27 -10.24
N GLY A 8 16.15 -26.42 -9.31
CA GLY A 8 16.21 -26.76 -7.88
C GLY A 8 14.86 -26.78 -7.16
N LEU A 9 13.77 -26.41 -7.85
CA LEU A 9 12.41 -26.46 -7.29
C LEU A 9 11.70 -27.71 -7.80
N PRO A 10 11.67 -28.80 -7.01
CA PRO A 10 11.01 -30.02 -7.43
C PRO A 10 9.52 -29.78 -7.65
N SER A 11 9.00 -30.27 -8.76
CA SER A 11 7.58 -30.39 -9.08
C SER A 11 6.77 -29.13 -9.32
N PHE A 12 7.37 -27.96 -9.65
CA PHE A 12 6.58 -26.82 -10.06
C PHE A 12 5.88 -27.11 -11.41
N ARG A 13 4.55 -27.07 -11.44
CA ARG A 13 3.74 -27.43 -12.62
C ARG A 13 3.67 -26.28 -13.60
N THR A 14 4.78 -25.97 -14.25
CA THR A 14 4.94 -24.82 -15.14
C THR A 14 3.86 -24.72 -16.22
N GLU A 15 3.46 -25.86 -16.82
CA GLU A 15 2.42 -25.88 -17.85
C GLU A 15 1.05 -25.45 -17.33
N THR A 16 0.75 -25.74 -16.05
CA THR A 16 -0.52 -25.39 -15.42
C THR A 16 -0.65 -23.90 -15.21
N TYR A 17 0.46 -23.19 -14.98
CA TYR A 17 0.46 -21.77 -14.63
C TYR A 17 0.81 -20.84 -15.78
N SER A 18 1.32 -21.36 -16.90
CA SER A 18 1.55 -20.56 -18.11
C SER A 18 0.22 -20.03 -18.67
N SER A 19 0.17 -18.75 -18.91
CA SER A 19 -1.00 -18.06 -19.45
C SER A 19 -0.53 -16.86 -20.26
N LYS A 20 -1.46 -16.16 -20.91
CA LYS A 20 -1.11 -14.89 -21.57
C LYS A 20 -0.68 -13.79 -20.58
N TYR A 21 -1.04 -13.88 -19.30
CA TYR A 21 -0.55 -12.98 -18.25
C TYR A 21 0.83 -13.33 -17.75
N ILE A 22 1.14 -14.63 -17.70
CA ILE A 22 2.36 -15.13 -17.09
C ILE A 22 2.96 -16.19 -18.01
N HIS A 23 4.14 -15.88 -18.51
CA HIS A 23 4.94 -16.80 -19.27
C HIS A 23 5.95 -17.47 -18.32
N VAL A 24 5.81 -18.76 -18.12
CA VAL A 24 6.68 -19.55 -17.23
C VAL A 24 7.67 -20.31 -18.07
N CYS A 25 8.96 -20.03 -17.91
CA CYS A 25 10.04 -20.81 -18.50
C CYS A 25 10.62 -21.75 -17.45
N ASN A 26 10.67 -23.06 -17.74
CA ASN A 26 11.36 -24.03 -16.89
C ASN A 26 12.78 -24.23 -17.42
N ALA A 27 13.77 -24.01 -16.58
CA ALA A 27 15.16 -24.17 -16.99
C ALA A 27 15.76 -25.50 -16.59
N ASN A 28 15.48 -26.52 -17.40
CA ASN A 28 16.49 -27.57 -17.68
C ASN A 28 17.46 -27.11 -18.79
N ILE A 29 17.58 -25.79 -19.01
CA ILE A 29 18.23 -25.14 -20.13
C ILE A 29 19.39 -24.35 -19.54
N ASP A 30 20.47 -24.19 -20.31
CA ASP A 30 21.56 -23.31 -20.00
C ASP A 30 21.02 -21.93 -19.54
N LEU A 31 21.23 -21.59 -18.27
CA LEU A 31 20.75 -20.35 -17.63
C LEU A 31 21.28 -19.11 -18.34
N SER A 32 22.39 -19.21 -19.06
CA SER A 32 22.96 -18.09 -19.80
C SER A 32 22.03 -17.57 -20.90
N ILE A 33 21.23 -18.44 -21.55
CA ILE A 33 20.38 -18.05 -22.68
C ILE A 33 19.16 -17.23 -22.28
N PRO A 34 18.31 -17.61 -21.28
CA PRO A 34 17.18 -16.80 -20.88
C PRO A 34 17.61 -15.50 -20.18
N LEU A 35 18.75 -15.48 -19.50
CA LEU A 35 19.25 -14.31 -18.78
C LEU A 35 20.00 -13.33 -19.68
N THR A 36 20.50 -13.78 -20.86
CA THR A 36 21.16 -12.89 -21.84
C THR A 36 20.17 -12.17 -22.77
N ASN A 37 18.90 -12.59 -22.81
CA ASN A 37 17.87 -11.82 -23.53
C ASN A 37 17.08 -10.93 -22.56
N PRO A 38 17.32 -9.63 -22.49
CA PRO A 38 16.75 -8.74 -21.51
C PRO A 38 15.21 -8.61 -21.57
N GLU A 39 14.60 -9.00 -22.70
CA GLU A 39 13.15 -8.96 -22.88
C GLU A 39 12.44 -10.20 -22.32
N THR A 40 13.16 -11.21 -21.84
CA THR A 40 12.57 -12.53 -21.59
C THR A 40 12.26 -12.83 -20.14
N VAL A 41 12.89 -12.19 -19.14
CA VAL A 41 12.70 -12.52 -17.72
C VAL A 41 12.49 -11.26 -16.88
N ASP A 42 11.33 -11.18 -16.23
CA ASP A 42 11.02 -10.14 -15.25
C ASP A 42 11.31 -10.60 -13.82
N VAL A 43 10.97 -11.85 -13.50
CA VAL A 43 11.17 -12.44 -12.17
C VAL A 43 11.84 -13.80 -12.31
N TRP A 44 12.89 -14.01 -11.56
CA TRP A 44 13.58 -15.29 -11.45
C TRP A 44 13.24 -15.94 -10.10
N ILE A 45 12.72 -17.18 -10.13
CA ILE A 45 12.40 -17.98 -8.95
C ILE A 45 13.40 -19.14 -8.91
N CYS A 46 14.15 -19.26 -7.82
CA CYS A 46 15.25 -20.23 -7.68
C CYS A 46 15.47 -20.65 -6.23
N ASP A 47 16.29 -21.68 -6.01
CA ASP A 47 16.68 -22.05 -4.65
C ASP A 47 17.76 -21.13 -4.04
N GLY A 48 18.53 -20.43 -4.85
CA GLY A 48 19.58 -19.50 -4.44
C GLY A 48 21.01 -20.03 -4.61
N GLU A 49 21.23 -21.33 -4.58
CA GLU A 49 22.56 -21.93 -4.77
C GLU A 49 23.06 -21.76 -6.22
N GLU A 50 22.16 -21.81 -7.19
CA GLU A 50 22.46 -21.68 -8.63
C GLU A 50 22.80 -20.24 -9.06
N VAL A 51 22.51 -19.26 -8.19
CA VAL A 51 22.62 -17.84 -8.51
C VAL A 51 24.05 -17.37 -8.29
N THR A 52 24.83 -17.31 -9.35
CA THR A 52 26.17 -16.72 -9.29
C THR A 52 26.13 -15.20 -9.46
N ASN A 53 27.10 -14.53 -8.87
CA ASN A 53 27.24 -13.09 -9.00
C ASN A 53 27.40 -12.64 -10.46
N GLU A 54 28.09 -13.45 -11.25
CA GLU A 54 28.30 -13.20 -12.68
C GLU A 54 26.98 -13.25 -13.50
N LEU A 55 26.14 -14.23 -13.22
CA LEU A 55 24.82 -14.35 -13.88
C LEU A 55 23.90 -13.18 -13.54
N VAL A 56 23.84 -12.78 -12.28
CA VAL A 56 23.04 -11.63 -11.84
C VAL A 56 23.56 -10.34 -12.45
N GLY A 57 24.89 -10.15 -12.44
CA GLY A 57 25.52 -8.97 -13.04
C GLY A 57 25.25 -8.87 -14.54
N CYS A 58 25.35 -9.98 -15.25
CA CYS A 58 25.02 -10.06 -16.68
C CYS A 58 23.56 -9.72 -16.94
N TRP A 59 22.63 -10.36 -16.19
CA TRP A 59 21.19 -10.14 -16.33
C TRP A 59 20.77 -8.69 -16.07
N LEU A 60 21.31 -8.05 -15.02
CA LEU A 60 20.98 -6.66 -14.67
C LEU A 60 21.62 -5.64 -15.63
N SER A 61 22.79 -5.95 -16.20
CA SER A 61 23.50 -5.01 -17.08
C SER A 61 22.84 -4.83 -18.46
N GLN A 62 22.09 -5.83 -18.93
CA GLN A 62 21.50 -5.82 -20.26
C GLN A 62 20.28 -4.92 -20.40
N ALA A 63 19.55 -4.65 -19.31
CA ALA A 63 18.44 -3.74 -19.31
C ALA A 63 18.31 -3.03 -17.94
N PRO A 64 19.25 -2.12 -17.64
CA PRO A 64 19.35 -1.51 -16.30
C PRO A 64 18.16 -0.62 -15.97
N HIS A 65 17.36 -0.21 -16.96
CA HIS A 65 16.17 0.61 -16.82
C HIS A 65 14.87 -0.23 -16.63
N ILE A 66 14.95 -1.55 -16.78
CA ILE A 66 13.80 -2.45 -16.59
C ILE A 66 13.90 -3.06 -15.20
N PRO A 67 12.88 -2.90 -14.33
CA PRO A 67 12.86 -3.54 -13.02
C PRO A 67 12.95 -5.07 -13.15
N LYS A 68 13.85 -5.66 -12.36
CA LYS A 68 14.06 -7.10 -12.26
C LYS A 68 13.81 -7.54 -10.84
N SER A 69 13.37 -8.77 -10.67
CA SER A 69 13.10 -9.32 -9.34
C SER A 69 13.58 -10.76 -9.23
N ILE A 70 14.07 -11.12 -8.05
CA ILE A 70 14.47 -12.49 -7.75
C ILE A 70 13.77 -12.97 -6.47
N LEU A 71 13.23 -14.16 -6.54
CA LEU A 71 12.58 -14.80 -5.42
C LEU A 71 13.34 -16.11 -5.10
N VAL A 72 13.96 -16.16 -3.92
CA VAL A 72 14.85 -17.25 -3.54
C VAL A 72 14.28 -18.09 -2.41
N LYS A 73 14.50 -19.41 -2.50
CA LYS A 73 14.18 -20.35 -1.43
C LYS A 73 15.17 -20.22 -0.28
N ASP A 74 16.46 -20.20 -0.58
CA ASP A 74 17.51 -20.00 0.41
C ASP A 74 17.61 -18.53 0.82
N ILE A 75 16.97 -18.16 1.94
CA ILE A 75 16.99 -16.81 2.50
C ILE A 75 18.41 -16.36 2.87
N ALA A 76 19.33 -17.28 3.12
CA ALA A 76 20.74 -16.95 3.43
C ALA A 76 21.47 -16.33 2.22
N SER A 77 21.00 -16.56 1.01
CA SER A 77 21.54 -15.94 -0.21
C SER A 77 21.12 -14.48 -0.40
N ILE A 78 20.06 -13.99 0.30
CA ILE A 78 19.53 -12.63 0.14
C ILE A 78 20.58 -11.53 0.40
N PRO A 79 21.37 -11.57 1.47
CA PRO A 79 22.36 -10.51 1.72
C PRO A 79 23.38 -10.35 0.59
N ARG A 80 23.84 -11.47 0.03
CA ARG A 80 24.76 -11.48 -1.11
C ARG A 80 24.12 -10.86 -2.36
N LEU A 81 22.84 -11.15 -2.61
CA LEU A 81 22.12 -10.64 -3.77
C LEU A 81 21.75 -9.15 -3.60
N GLN A 82 21.56 -8.69 -2.38
CA GLN A 82 21.26 -7.28 -2.08
C GLN A 82 22.39 -6.34 -2.48
N GLU A 83 23.62 -6.81 -2.56
CA GLU A 83 24.75 -6.01 -3.06
C GLU A 83 24.51 -5.53 -4.50
N TYR A 84 23.77 -6.30 -5.31
CA TYR A 84 23.39 -5.92 -6.67
C TYR A 84 22.18 -5.00 -6.75
N ALA A 85 21.41 -4.92 -5.68
CA ALA A 85 20.23 -4.05 -5.62
C ALA A 85 20.59 -2.56 -5.45
N ASN A 86 21.80 -2.26 -4.99
CA ASN A 86 22.25 -0.90 -4.73
C ASN A 86 22.30 -0.07 -6.03
N GLY A 87 21.41 0.95 -6.11
CA GLY A 87 21.30 1.86 -7.25
C GLY A 87 20.72 1.24 -8.53
N ARG A 88 20.16 0.04 -8.45
CA ARG A 88 19.50 -0.66 -9.56
C ARG A 88 18.04 -0.94 -9.23
N LEU A 89 17.23 -1.06 -10.27
CA LEU A 89 15.81 -1.47 -10.17
C LEU A 89 15.74 -3.00 -9.96
N PHE A 90 16.16 -3.45 -8.78
CA PHE A 90 16.26 -4.87 -8.46
C PHE A 90 15.63 -5.15 -7.10
N GLU A 91 14.59 -5.96 -7.08
CA GLU A 91 13.86 -6.38 -5.88
C GLU A 91 14.20 -7.84 -5.54
N ILE A 92 14.37 -8.12 -4.26
CA ILE A 92 14.72 -9.44 -3.76
C ILE A 92 13.80 -9.81 -2.61
N ALA A 93 13.28 -11.03 -2.65
CA ALA A 93 12.58 -11.63 -1.52
C ALA A 93 12.89 -13.13 -1.39
N GLY A 94 12.63 -13.66 -0.19
CA GLY A 94 12.68 -15.09 0.06
C GLY A 94 11.29 -15.69 0.14
N PHE A 95 11.17 -16.98 -0.12
CA PHE A 95 9.97 -17.74 0.16
C PHE A 95 10.29 -18.95 1.09
N PRO A 96 9.34 -19.37 1.96
CA PRO A 96 9.60 -20.39 2.95
C PRO A 96 9.77 -21.78 2.33
N ASP A 97 10.55 -22.61 2.99
CA ASP A 97 10.68 -24.04 2.67
C ASP A 97 9.33 -24.74 2.72
N GLN A 98 9.17 -25.67 1.84
CA GLN A 98 7.95 -26.43 1.69
C GLN A 98 7.82 -27.49 2.78
N LYS A 99 6.70 -27.49 3.51
CA LYS A 99 6.30 -28.61 4.35
C LYS A 99 5.35 -29.58 3.63
N ASP A 100 4.64 -29.11 2.60
CA ASP A 100 3.69 -29.90 1.78
C ASP A 100 3.72 -29.48 0.31
N THR A 101 3.78 -30.44 -0.61
CA THR A 101 3.73 -30.23 -2.08
C THR A 101 2.30 -29.96 -2.55
N THR A 102 1.67 -28.89 -2.12
CA THR A 102 0.30 -28.56 -2.49
C THR A 102 0.22 -27.47 -3.55
N ILE A 103 -0.85 -27.49 -4.34
CA ILE A 103 -1.25 -26.40 -5.26
C ILE A 103 -1.17 -25.04 -4.55
N GLN A 104 -1.53 -25.00 -3.27
CA GLN A 104 -1.53 -23.77 -2.46
C GLN A 104 -0.13 -23.20 -2.27
N TRP A 105 0.89 -24.00 -2.16
CA TRP A 105 2.28 -23.55 -2.04
C TRP A 105 2.80 -22.94 -3.35
N GLU A 106 2.59 -23.60 -4.50
CA GLU A 106 2.97 -23.07 -5.80
C GLU A 106 2.27 -21.73 -6.07
N GLU A 107 0.96 -21.64 -5.81
CA GLU A 107 0.20 -20.40 -5.94
C GLU A 107 0.70 -19.31 -4.99
N SER A 108 1.19 -19.66 -3.79
CA SER A 108 1.76 -18.66 -2.88
C SER A 108 3.04 -18.06 -3.43
N ILE A 109 3.92 -18.87 -3.99
CA ILE A 109 5.16 -18.41 -4.63
C ILE A 109 4.86 -17.51 -5.83
N LEU A 110 3.88 -17.88 -6.66
CA LEU A 110 3.46 -17.05 -7.80
C LEU A 110 2.88 -15.71 -7.35
N ARG A 111 2.13 -15.68 -6.25
CA ARG A 111 1.64 -14.43 -5.64
C ARG A 111 2.78 -13.54 -5.16
N ASP A 112 3.76 -14.13 -4.47
CA ASP A 112 4.92 -13.41 -3.97
C ASP A 112 5.77 -12.85 -5.12
N ALA A 113 5.93 -13.63 -6.20
CA ALA A 113 6.61 -13.20 -7.42
C ALA A 113 5.86 -12.05 -8.11
N GLU A 114 4.54 -12.12 -8.21
CA GLU A 114 3.71 -11.07 -8.80
C GLU A 114 3.74 -9.78 -7.98
N MET A 115 3.68 -9.90 -6.65
CA MET A 115 3.80 -8.75 -5.75
C MET A 115 5.18 -8.11 -5.82
N LEU A 116 6.23 -8.92 -5.90
CA LEU A 116 7.60 -8.42 -6.04
C LEU A 116 7.80 -7.69 -7.38
N TYR A 117 7.23 -8.25 -8.45
CA TYR A 117 7.18 -7.61 -9.76
C TYR A 117 6.46 -6.25 -9.71
N ALA A 118 5.27 -6.19 -9.10
CA ALA A 118 4.49 -4.97 -8.97
C ALA A 118 5.24 -3.91 -8.15
N ARG A 119 5.93 -4.31 -7.08
CA ARG A 119 6.76 -3.43 -6.24
C ARG A 119 7.92 -2.84 -7.03
N GLY A 120 8.65 -3.64 -7.78
CA GLY A 120 9.74 -3.16 -8.63
C GLY A 120 9.26 -2.12 -9.65
N ARG A 121 8.08 -2.34 -10.25
CA ARG A 121 7.45 -1.38 -11.18
C ARG A 121 7.02 -0.09 -10.47
N ALA A 122 6.40 -0.17 -9.32
CA ALA A 122 6.00 1.00 -8.53
C ALA A 122 7.21 1.85 -8.09
N ASN A 123 8.32 1.20 -7.74
CA ASN A 123 9.55 1.85 -7.31
C ASN A 123 10.31 2.48 -8.48
N SER A 124 10.19 1.97 -9.69
CA SER A 124 10.85 2.53 -10.88
C SER A 124 10.36 3.94 -11.24
N GLY A 125 9.14 4.30 -10.83
CA GLY A 125 8.57 5.65 -10.98
C GLY A 125 8.93 6.62 -9.86
N LEU A 126 9.66 6.18 -8.83
CA LEU A 126 10.11 7.02 -7.72
C LEU A 126 11.37 7.83 -8.13
N GLN A 127 11.18 8.90 -8.89
CA GLN A 127 12.15 9.99 -8.87
C GLN A 127 11.85 10.83 -7.62
N ASN A 128 12.88 11.10 -6.82
CA ASN A 128 12.75 11.90 -5.60
C ASN A 128 12.07 13.22 -5.92
N PRO A 129 10.97 13.59 -5.28
CA PRO A 129 10.45 14.93 -5.42
C PRO A 129 11.52 15.91 -4.97
N SER A 130 11.87 16.85 -5.83
CA SER A 130 12.80 17.92 -5.49
C SER A 130 12.18 18.77 -4.39
N THR A 131 12.73 18.70 -3.19
CA THR A 131 12.31 19.50 -2.02
C THR A 131 12.77 20.97 -2.07
N ALA A 132 13.17 21.46 -3.23
CA ALA A 132 13.74 22.76 -3.40
C ALA A 132 12.72 23.83 -3.83
N ARG A 133 11.78 24.20 -2.93
CA ARG A 133 11.17 25.52 -2.99
C ARG A 133 11.05 26.09 -1.58
N GLY A 134 11.43 27.37 -1.44
CA GLY A 134 11.53 28.08 -0.18
C GLY A 134 10.27 28.00 0.69
N HIS A 135 10.45 28.10 1.97
CA HIS A 135 9.49 27.83 3.05
C HIS A 135 8.23 28.72 3.11
N ASP A 136 8.02 29.66 2.16
CA ASP A 136 6.95 30.66 2.25
C ASP A 136 5.74 30.45 1.33
N ARG A 137 5.75 29.47 0.43
CA ARG A 137 4.62 29.22 -0.49
C ARG A 137 3.96 27.87 -0.20
N LYS A 138 2.63 27.88 0.01
CA LYS A 138 1.84 26.65 0.09
C LYS A 138 1.96 25.86 -1.21
N THR A 139 2.24 24.57 -1.10
CA THR A 139 2.31 23.65 -2.25
C THR A 139 0.93 23.53 -2.90
N THR A 140 0.87 23.73 -4.21
CA THR A 140 -0.37 23.67 -4.99
C THR A 140 -0.58 22.27 -5.56
N VAL A 141 -1.82 21.77 -5.46
CA VAL A 141 -2.23 20.49 -6.05
C VAL A 141 -3.49 20.72 -6.90
N LEU A 142 -3.41 20.40 -8.18
CA LEU A 142 -4.54 20.42 -9.09
C LEU A 142 -5.14 19.02 -9.23
N LEU A 143 -6.44 18.88 -8.90
CA LEU A 143 -7.17 17.63 -9.06
C LEU A 143 -8.11 17.74 -10.28
N VAL A 144 -8.01 16.78 -11.18
CA VAL A 144 -8.86 16.66 -12.38
C VAL A 144 -9.94 15.61 -12.12
N GLY A 145 -11.19 16.03 -12.18
CA GLY A 145 -12.37 15.25 -11.85
C GLY A 145 -12.83 15.45 -10.40
N ALA A 146 -14.08 15.86 -10.21
CA ALA A 146 -14.73 16.06 -8.92
C ALA A 146 -15.56 14.84 -8.48
N GLY A 147 -15.13 13.62 -8.85
CA GLY A 147 -15.70 12.38 -8.33
C GLY A 147 -15.37 12.17 -6.86
N ILE A 148 -16.09 11.25 -6.20
CA ILE A 148 -15.97 11.02 -4.75
C ILE A 148 -14.53 10.71 -4.30
N VAL A 149 -13.74 10.01 -5.10
CA VAL A 149 -12.34 9.69 -4.78
C VAL A 149 -11.49 10.96 -4.68
N ASN A 150 -11.61 11.85 -5.67
CA ASN A 150 -10.87 13.12 -5.66
C ASN A 150 -11.42 14.11 -4.62
N LEU A 151 -12.73 14.12 -4.33
CA LEU A 151 -13.26 14.96 -3.26
C LEU A 151 -12.72 14.54 -1.89
N ILE A 152 -12.67 13.24 -1.58
CA ILE A 152 -12.04 12.76 -0.34
C ILE A 152 -10.53 13.05 -0.36
N THR A 153 -9.85 12.90 -1.50
CA THR A 153 -8.44 13.26 -1.65
C THR A 153 -8.22 14.75 -1.39
N ALA A 154 -9.09 15.62 -1.91
CA ALA A 154 -9.03 17.07 -1.69
C ALA A 154 -9.22 17.43 -0.21
N VAL A 155 -10.19 16.82 0.50
CA VAL A 155 -10.35 16.96 1.96
C VAL A 155 -9.06 16.59 2.68
N PHE A 156 -8.48 15.43 2.31
CA PHE A 156 -7.28 14.90 2.95
C PHE A 156 -6.06 15.82 2.75
N LEU A 157 -5.88 16.37 1.53
CA LEU A 157 -4.77 17.27 1.19
C LEU A 157 -4.98 18.68 1.80
N ALA A 158 -6.19 19.26 1.68
CA ALA A 158 -6.48 20.58 2.22
C ALA A 158 -6.34 20.63 3.75
N SER A 159 -6.78 19.57 4.45
CA SER A 159 -6.59 19.43 5.91
C SER A 159 -5.11 19.36 6.32
N ARG A 160 -4.21 19.03 5.39
CA ARG A 160 -2.74 19.00 5.59
C ARG A 160 -2.03 20.25 5.08
N GLY A 161 -2.78 21.29 4.74
CA GLY A 161 -2.25 22.61 4.37
C GLY A 161 -1.85 22.77 2.91
N TYR A 162 -2.15 21.82 2.02
CA TYR A 162 -1.99 22.00 0.59
C TYR A 162 -3.01 23.00 0.06
N GLN A 163 -2.62 23.81 -0.94
CA GLN A 163 -3.55 24.62 -1.70
C GLN A 163 -4.15 23.74 -2.81
N VAL A 164 -5.42 23.41 -2.69
CA VAL A 164 -6.11 22.49 -3.60
C VAL A 164 -6.97 23.26 -4.59
N ARG A 165 -6.86 22.90 -5.87
CA ARG A 165 -7.77 23.35 -6.92
C ARG A 165 -8.36 22.11 -7.62
N ILE A 166 -9.68 22.06 -7.74
CA ILE A 166 -10.40 20.97 -8.40
C ILE A 166 -11.02 21.49 -9.68
N VAL A 167 -10.76 20.81 -10.80
CA VAL A 167 -11.39 21.09 -12.09
C VAL A 167 -12.22 19.91 -12.55
N ASP A 168 -13.41 20.17 -13.08
CA ASP A 168 -14.28 19.13 -13.61
C ASP A 168 -14.91 19.59 -14.93
N ALA A 169 -15.03 18.67 -15.89
CA ALA A 169 -15.69 18.92 -17.17
C ALA A 169 -17.21 19.13 -17.04
N GLY A 170 -17.80 18.62 -15.96
CA GLY A 170 -19.23 18.74 -15.66
C GLY A 170 -19.58 20.02 -14.92
N PRO A 171 -20.88 20.33 -14.83
CA PRO A 171 -21.38 21.44 -14.06
C PRO A 171 -21.31 21.19 -12.55
N ASN A 172 -21.47 22.25 -11.76
CA ASN A 172 -21.56 22.14 -10.32
C ASN A 172 -22.73 21.23 -9.90
N PRO A 173 -22.48 20.07 -9.24
CA PRO A 173 -23.51 19.10 -8.88
C PRO A 173 -24.57 19.67 -7.92
N ARG A 174 -24.29 20.74 -7.18
CA ARG A 174 -25.27 21.39 -6.30
C ARG A 174 -26.30 22.22 -7.06
N LEU A 175 -25.98 22.65 -8.27
CA LEU A 175 -26.80 23.55 -9.09
C LEU A 175 -27.45 22.84 -10.27
N CYS A 176 -26.86 21.75 -10.76
CA CYS A 176 -27.34 21.03 -11.91
C CYS A 176 -28.28 19.89 -11.51
N LYS A 177 -29.44 19.82 -12.15
CA LYS A 177 -30.44 18.75 -11.95
C LYS A 177 -30.38 17.66 -13.01
N ASP A 178 -29.64 17.89 -14.08
CA ASP A 178 -29.50 16.89 -15.16
C ASP A 178 -28.58 15.75 -14.72
N TRP A 179 -29.18 14.68 -14.25
CA TRP A 179 -28.48 13.49 -13.79
C TRP A 179 -27.59 12.86 -14.87
N THR A 180 -27.83 13.15 -16.15
CA THR A 180 -27.04 12.58 -17.24
C THR A 180 -25.65 13.20 -17.35
N LEU A 181 -25.41 14.38 -16.77
CA LEU A 181 -24.14 15.11 -16.84
C LEU A 181 -23.20 14.81 -15.66
N LEU A 182 -23.69 14.25 -14.58
CA LEU A 182 -22.94 14.19 -13.31
C LEU A 182 -22.49 12.77 -12.91
N GLY A 183 -22.60 11.79 -13.79
CA GLY A 183 -22.14 10.42 -13.54
C GLY A 183 -22.76 9.79 -12.29
N VAL A 184 -21.93 9.14 -11.47
CA VAL A 184 -22.40 8.40 -10.28
C VAL A 184 -22.81 9.29 -9.10
N THR A 185 -22.41 10.55 -9.08
CA THR A 185 -22.71 11.48 -7.98
C THR A 185 -24.00 12.25 -8.19
N ASN A 186 -24.58 12.17 -9.40
CA ASN A 186 -25.79 12.90 -9.71
C ASN A 186 -27.07 12.15 -9.33
N GLY A 187 -27.95 12.89 -8.68
CA GLY A 187 -29.30 12.43 -8.38
C GLY A 187 -29.34 11.14 -7.56
N GLY A 188 -28.26 10.89 -6.85
CA GLY A 188 -28.21 9.78 -5.96
C GLY A 188 -27.69 8.48 -6.58
N GLY A 189 -26.61 8.53 -7.33
CA GLY A 189 -25.92 7.38 -7.90
C GLY A 189 -25.65 6.24 -6.90
N ASN A 190 -25.02 5.19 -7.37
CA ASN A 190 -24.95 3.91 -6.66
C ASN A 190 -23.81 3.82 -5.61
N ALA A 191 -22.92 4.81 -5.54
CA ALA A 191 -21.78 4.83 -4.62
C ALA A 191 -22.21 5.32 -3.22
N ARG A 192 -22.84 4.46 -2.42
CA ARG A 192 -23.51 4.86 -1.18
C ARG A 192 -23.22 4.01 0.02
N MET A 193 -22.63 2.85 -0.19
CA MET A 193 -22.47 1.81 0.81
C MET A 193 -21.00 1.48 0.98
N PHE A 194 -20.56 1.44 2.22
CA PHE A 194 -19.25 0.97 2.63
C PHE A 194 -19.40 -0.25 3.53
N THR A 195 -18.69 -1.31 3.20
CA THR A 195 -18.31 -2.39 4.12
C THR A 195 -17.00 -3.01 3.64
N HIS A 196 -16.11 -3.35 4.57
CA HIS A 196 -14.80 -3.92 4.22
C HIS A 196 -14.88 -5.33 3.61
N THR A 197 -16.06 -5.96 3.69
CA THR A 197 -16.27 -7.31 3.16
C THR A 197 -16.71 -7.36 1.69
N GLU A 198 -16.92 -6.19 1.05
CA GLU A 198 -17.19 -6.11 -0.39
C GLU A 198 -15.88 -6.24 -1.17
N ALA A 199 -15.47 -7.46 -1.47
CA ALA A 199 -14.25 -7.78 -2.19
C ALA A 199 -14.50 -8.67 -3.40
N ASP A 200 -15.64 -8.44 -4.09
CA ASP A 200 -16.02 -9.24 -5.24
C ASP A 200 -15.08 -9.00 -6.41
N ASN A 201 -14.53 -10.09 -6.95
CA ASN A 201 -13.78 -10.09 -8.19
C ASN A 201 -14.41 -11.09 -9.17
N TYR A 202 -15.06 -10.55 -10.18
CA TYR A 202 -15.93 -11.31 -11.08
C TYR A 202 -15.19 -12.15 -12.12
N ASN A 203 -13.88 -12.03 -12.25
CA ASN A 203 -13.08 -12.84 -13.16
C ASN A 203 -12.35 -14.01 -12.49
N GLU A 204 -12.70 -14.35 -11.25
CA GLU A 204 -12.13 -15.52 -10.56
C GLU A 204 -12.67 -16.82 -11.16
N VAL A 205 -11.89 -17.44 -12.03
CA VAL A 205 -12.22 -18.72 -12.68
C VAL A 205 -12.42 -19.81 -11.62
N GLY A 206 -13.50 -20.59 -11.76
CA GLY A 206 -13.84 -21.67 -10.82
C GLY A 206 -14.67 -21.22 -9.61
N SER A 207 -14.89 -19.91 -9.42
CA SER A 207 -15.90 -19.43 -8.49
C SER A 207 -17.31 -19.75 -9.01
N LYS A 208 -18.33 -19.77 -8.12
CA LYS A 208 -19.73 -19.94 -8.56
C LYS A 208 -20.16 -18.82 -9.51
N ILE A 209 -19.66 -17.62 -9.28
CA ILE A 209 -19.93 -16.44 -10.09
C ILE A 209 -19.35 -16.63 -11.49
N TYR A 210 -18.09 -17.03 -11.59
CA TYR A 210 -17.42 -17.19 -12.88
C TYR A 210 -18.02 -18.33 -13.76
N GLN A 211 -18.52 -19.39 -13.16
CA GLN A 211 -19.19 -20.46 -13.93
C GLN A 211 -20.41 -19.94 -14.72
N ASN A 212 -21.11 -18.95 -14.14
CA ASN A 212 -22.25 -18.30 -14.80
C ASN A 212 -21.83 -17.12 -15.71
N MET A 213 -20.56 -16.67 -15.61
CA MET A 213 -20.06 -15.43 -16.23
C MET A 213 -19.03 -15.67 -17.34
N GLN A 214 -18.74 -16.92 -17.68
CA GLN A 214 -17.83 -17.22 -18.77
C GLN A 214 -18.31 -16.57 -20.08
N SER A 215 -17.47 -15.76 -20.70
CA SER A 215 -17.79 -14.95 -21.88
C SER A 215 -18.93 -13.93 -21.65
N ILE A 216 -19.08 -13.43 -20.41
CA ILE A 216 -20.20 -12.57 -20.01
C ILE A 216 -20.29 -11.29 -20.84
N PHE A 217 -19.14 -10.70 -21.21
CA PHE A 217 -19.11 -9.49 -22.05
C PHE A 217 -19.26 -9.79 -23.55
N ARG A 218 -19.20 -11.04 -23.97
CA ARG A 218 -19.39 -11.45 -25.37
C ARG A 218 -20.84 -11.73 -25.75
N LYS A 219 -21.73 -11.55 -24.80
CA LYS A 219 -23.18 -11.69 -24.99
C LYS A 219 -23.89 -10.43 -24.50
N THR A 220 -24.93 -10.03 -25.22
CA THR A 220 -25.74 -8.91 -24.76
C THR A 220 -26.61 -9.29 -23.55
N ALA A 221 -27.07 -8.30 -22.80
CA ALA A 221 -27.89 -8.52 -21.61
C ALA A 221 -29.13 -9.39 -21.91
N ARG A 222 -29.81 -9.16 -23.01
CA ARG A 222 -30.97 -9.98 -23.43
C ARG A 222 -30.63 -11.42 -23.80
N ASN A 223 -29.37 -11.69 -24.12
CA ASN A 223 -28.86 -13.01 -24.50
C ASN A 223 -28.08 -13.71 -23.36
N GLY A 224 -28.31 -13.30 -22.14
CA GLY A 224 -27.69 -13.91 -20.96
C GLY A 224 -26.23 -13.46 -20.71
N GLY A 225 -25.85 -12.28 -21.20
CA GLY A 225 -24.56 -11.65 -20.93
C GLY A 225 -24.68 -10.33 -20.18
N TRP A 226 -23.58 -9.61 -20.13
CA TRP A 226 -23.50 -8.28 -19.50
C TRP A 226 -23.21 -7.16 -20.50
N SER A 227 -23.19 -7.42 -21.79
CA SER A 227 -22.92 -6.36 -22.75
C SER A 227 -24.20 -5.59 -23.11
N VAL A 228 -24.14 -4.28 -22.97
CA VAL A 228 -25.14 -3.33 -23.50
C VAL A 228 -24.74 -2.89 -24.91
N LYS A 229 -23.44 -2.67 -25.14
CA LYS A 229 -22.90 -2.49 -26.48
C LYS A 229 -22.84 -3.84 -27.19
N PRO A 230 -23.35 -3.97 -28.43
CA PRO A 230 -23.26 -5.24 -29.16
C PRO A 230 -21.79 -5.67 -29.37
N PRO A 231 -21.41 -6.92 -29.04
CA PRO A 231 -20.01 -7.34 -29.16
C PRO A 231 -19.41 -7.22 -30.56
N LYS A 232 -20.22 -7.28 -31.59
CA LYS A 232 -19.81 -7.05 -33.00
C LYS A 232 -19.29 -5.62 -33.29
N ASP A 233 -19.67 -4.67 -32.43
CA ASP A 233 -19.34 -3.25 -32.54
C ASP A 233 -18.17 -2.86 -31.63
N PHE A 234 -17.51 -3.83 -30.97
CA PHE A 234 -16.35 -3.57 -30.15
C PHE A 234 -15.16 -3.14 -30.98
N THR A 235 -14.49 -2.09 -30.54
CA THR A 235 -13.18 -1.67 -31.07
C THR A 235 -12.10 -2.69 -30.72
N ALA A 236 -10.93 -2.59 -31.36
CA ALA A 236 -9.79 -3.45 -31.06
C ALA A 236 -9.33 -3.32 -29.61
N ALA A 237 -9.38 -2.10 -29.04
CA ALA A 237 -9.02 -1.85 -27.64
C ALA A 237 -10.02 -2.49 -26.66
N GLU A 238 -11.31 -2.42 -26.97
CA GLU A 238 -12.37 -3.05 -26.17
C GLU A 238 -12.27 -4.58 -26.20
N LEU A 239 -12.02 -5.15 -27.40
CA LEU A 239 -11.79 -6.61 -27.53
C LEU A 239 -10.56 -7.04 -26.72
N ALA A 240 -9.46 -6.28 -26.78
CA ALA A 240 -8.26 -6.59 -26.00
C ALA A 240 -8.50 -6.50 -24.48
N TRP A 241 -9.32 -5.54 -24.02
CA TRP A 241 -9.71 -5.44 -22.64
C TRP A 241 -10.56 -6.63 -22.19
N VAL A 242 -11.56 -7.04 -22.98
CA VAL A 242 -12.41 -8.21 -22.72
C VAL A 242 -11.56 -9.48 -22.70
N ASP A 243 -10.65 -9.65 -23.66
CA ASP A 243 -9.71 -10.76 -23.68
C ASP A 243 -8.85 -10.81 -22.41
N THR A 244 -8.39 -9.66 -21.96
CA THR A 244 -7.59 -9.53 -20.75
C THR A 244 -8.40 -9.93 -19.52
N PHE A 245 -9.63 -9.45 -19.39
CA PHE A 245 -10.53 -9.81 -18.28
C PHE A 245 -10.79 -11.32 -18.22
N GLU A 246 -11.07 -11.97 -19.35
CA GLU A 246 -11.37 -13.38 -19.42
C GLU A 246 -10.16 -14.30 -19.17
N GLN A 247 -8.96 -13.78 -19.32
CA GLN A 247 -7.72 -14.58 -19.27
C GLN A 247 -6.98 -14.43 -17.94
N VAL A 248 -7.47 -13.68 -16.97
CA VAL A 248 -6.89 -13.61 -15.62
C VAL A 248 -6.90 -15.01 -15.01
N PRO A 249 -5.72 -15.58 -14.65
CA PRO A 249 -5.68 -16.90 -14.02
C PRO A 249 -6.41 -16.90 -12.67
N ALA A 250 -7.02 -18.02 -12.30
CA ALA A 250 -7.80 -18.15 -11.06
C ALA A 250 -7.01 -17.75 -9.81
N TRP A 251 -5.73 -18.16 -9.70
CA TRP A 251 -4.88 -17.82 -8.57
C TRP A 251 -4.59 -16.31 -8.50
N LEU A 252 -4.46 -15.64 -9.66
CA LEU A 252 -4.21 -14.19 -9.73
C LEU A 252 -5.48 -13.40 -9.40
N ALA A 253 -6.63 -13.83 -9.92
CA ALA A 253 -7.92 -13.24 -9.58
C ALA A 253 -8.22 -13.35 -8.07
N LYS A 254 -7.89 -14.48 -7.45
CA LYS A 254 -7.95 -14.66 -6.00
C LYS A 254 -7.02 -13.70 -5.25
N THR A 255 -5.82 -13.47 -5.78
CA THR A 255 -4.88 -12.49 -5.25
C THR A 255 -5.47 -11.09 -5.32
N PHE A 256 -6.04 -10.70 -6.44
CA PHE A 256 -6.70 -9.39 -6.60
C PHE A 256 -7.84 -9.22 -5.60
N ARG A 257 -8.67 -10.23 -5.38
CA ARG A 257 -9.72 -10.20 -4.36
C ARG A 257 -9.16 -9.99 -2.95
N GLN A 258 -8.07 -10.66 -2.60
CA GLN A 258 -7.39 -10.47 -1.31
C GLN A 258 -6.85 -9.04 -1.17
N ASN A 259 -6.29 -8.48 -2.24
CA ASN A 259 -5.81 -7.10 -2.24
C ASN A 259 -6.97 -6.10 -2.08
N ILE A 260 -8.11 -6.30 -2.77
CA ILE A 260 -9.31 -5.48 -2.58
C ILE A 260 -9.76 -5.50 -1.12
N HIS A 261 -9.83 -6.70 -0.53
CA HIS A 261 -10.21 -6.86 0.88
C HIS A 261 -9.25 -6.12 1.83
N TYR A 262 -7.94 -6.26 1.61
CA TYR A 262 -6.92 -5.55 2.39
C TYR A 262 -7.11 -4.03 2.31
N ILE A 263 -7.27 -3.49 1.10
CA ILE A 263 -7.48 -2.04 0.91
C ILE A 263 -8.78 -1.58 1.56
N ASN A 264 -9.85 -2.36 1.48
CA ASN A 264 -11.12 -2.03 2.12
C ASN A 264 -11.00 -2.02 3.65
N GLN A 265 -10.21 -2.92 4.26
CA GLN A 265 -9.94 -2.89 5.70
C GLN A 265 -9.18 -1.62 6.10
N GLU A 266 -8.16 -1.23 5.34
CA GLU A 266 -7.42 0.01 5.59
C GLU A 266 -8.32 1.25 5.39
N ALA A 267 -9.14 1.25 4.35
CA ALA A 267 -10.10 2.32 4.11
C ALA A 267 -11.13 2.43 5.23
N GLY A 268 -11.57 1.31 5.81
CA GLY A 268 -12.51 1.30 6.94
C GLY A 268 -11.98 2.03 8.17
N LYS A 269 -10.69 1.85 8.48
CA LYS A 269 -10.04 2.59 9.58
C LYS A 269 -10.04 4.09 9.32
N LEU A 270 -9.71 4.50 8.09
CA LEU A 270 -9.67 5.90 7.68
C LEU A 270 -11.07 6.52 7.57
N TRP A 271 -12.09 5.75 7.17
CA TRP A 271 -13.48 6.18 7.22
C TRP A 271 -13.93 6.45 8.66
N ASN A 272 -13.63 5.57 9.61
CA ASN A 272 -13.95 5.78 11.02
C ASN A 272 -13.24 7.01 11.58
N GLU A 273 -11.96 7.20 11.25
CA GLU A 273 -11.23 8.43 11.61
C GLU A 273 -11.89 9.69 11.05
N LEU A 274 -12.31 9.67 9.77
CA LEU A 274 -13.00 10.81 9.15
C LEU A 274 -14.36 11.09 9.80
N ILE A 275 -15.13 10.05 10.14
CA ILE A 275 -16.42 10.17 10.83
C ILE A 275 -16.23 10.80 12.22
N GLU A 276 -15.17 10.42 12.93
CA GLU A 276 -14.87 10.94 14.27
C GLU A 276 -14.32 12.39 14.24
N THR A 277 -13.44 12.68 13.29
CA THR A 277 -12.76 13.99 13.20
C THR A 277 -13.57 15.06 12.47
N SER A 278 -14.51 14.65 11.62
CA SER A 278 -15.34 15.55 10.80
C SER A 278 -16.81 15.11 10.77
N PRO A 279 -17.48 14.97 11.94
CA PRO A 279 -18.85 14.45 12.03
C PRO A 279 -19.85 15.27 11.25
N GLN A 280 -19.60 16.58 11.08
CA GLN A 280 -20.45 17.49 10.31
C GLN A 280 -20.62 17.08 8.83
N LEU A 281 -19.69 16.31 8.28
CA LEU A 281 -19.82 15.76 6.92
C LEU A 281 -20.91 14.70 6.83
N PHE A 282 -21.23 14.05 7.95
CA PHE A 282 -22.17 12.92 8.02
C PHE A 282 -23.53 13.30 8.59
N GLU A 283 -23.73 14.57 8.96
CA GLU A 283 -25.02 15.11 9.39
C GLU A 283 -25.94 15.39 8.18
N ASP A 284 -27.23 15.10 8.28
CA ASP A 284 -28.26 15.37 7.27
C ASP A 284 -27.99 14.73 5.88
N VAL A 285 -27.20 13.65 5.85
CA VAL A 285 -26.89 12.89 4.64
C VAL A 285 -27.46 11.47 4.68
N GLU A 286 -28.47 11.22 5.49
CA GLU A 286 -29.04 9.88 5.72
C GLU A 286 -27.98 8.85 6.11
N PHE A 287 -26.99 9.27 6.93
CA PHE A 287 -25.96 8.37 7.44
C PHE A 287 -26.61 7.27 8.31
N ARG A 288 -26.36 6.02 7.95
CA ARG A 288 -26.85 4.83 8.66
C ARG A 288 -25.70 3.88 8.89
N ARG A 289 -25.44 3.54 10.14
CA ARG A 289 -24.50 2.47 10.50
C ARG A 289 -25.15 1.12 10.30
N ASP A 290 -24.32 0.13 10.10
CA ASP A 290 -24.67 -1.28 9.88
C ASP A 290 -25.45 -1.52 8.59
N ILE A 291 -25.17 -2.64 7.96
CA ILE A 291 -25.77 -3.03 6.70
C ILE A 291 -26.45 -4.38 6.89
N LEU A 292 -27.73 -4.42 6.58
CA LEU A 292 -28.50 -5.66 6.57
C LEU A 292 -28.25 -6.39 5.26
N ARG A 293 -27.89 -7.67 5.33
CA ARG A 293 -27.75 -8.56 4.16
C ARG A 293 -28.80 -9.63 4.20
N LEU A 294 -29.63 -9.70 3.18
CA LEU A 294 -30.68 -10.71 3.00
C LEU A 294 -30.22 -11.79 2.04
N TYR A 295 -30.57 -13.02 2.36
CA TYR A 295 -30.30 -14.19 1.54
C TYR A 295 -31.58 -14.92 1.20
N VAL A 296 -31.71 -15.26 -0.07
CA VAL A 296 -32.86 -16.05 -0.58
C VAL A 296 -32.63 -17.54 -0.30
N GLU A 297 -31.39 -18.01 -0.30
CA GLU A 297 -31.04 -19.41 -0.14
C GLU A 297 -30.43 -19.71 1.24
N PRO A 298 -30.93 -20.74 1.98
CA PRO A 298 -30.37 -21.13 3.27
C PRO A 298 -28.88 -21.46 3.21
N ILE A 299 -28.42 -22.16 2.15
CA ILE A 299 -26.99 -22.54 1.97
C ILE A 299 -26.13 -21.28 1.82
N ALA A 300 -26.62 -20.26 1.11
CA ALA A 300 -25.91 -19.01 0.95
C ALA A 300 -25.84 -18.23 2.27
N LEU A 301 -26.90 -18.24 3.05
CA LEU A 301 -26.94 -17.63 4.38
C LEU A 301 -25.94 -18.29 5.33
N ASP A 302 -25.90 -19.63 5.40
CA ASP A 302 -24.95 -20.37 6.25
C ASP A 302 -23.49 -20.10 5.87
N ALA A 303 -23.20 -20.05 4.58
CA ALA A 303 -21.87 -19.70 4.07
C ALA A 303 -21.49 -18.26 4.43
N ALA A 304 -22.42 -17.33 4.34
CA ALA A 304 -22.22 -15.93 4.69
C ALA A 304 -21.96 -15.74 6.19
N ILE A 305 -22.73 -16.43 7.05
CA ILE A 305 -22.54 -16.41 8.51
C ILE A 305 -21.10 -16.84 8.86
N LYS A 306 -20.63 -17.94 8.29
CA LYS A 306 -19.26 -18.44 8.51
C LYS A 306 -18.22 -17.44 8.03
N LEU A 307 -18.38 -16.92 6.82
CA LEU A 307 -17.44 -15.98 6.21
C LEU A 307 -17.34 -14.68 7.01
N HIS A 308 -18.48 -14.04 7.34
CA HIS A 308 -18.47 -12.77 8.04
C HIS A 308 -18.00 -12.88 9.49
N ASN A 309 -18.22 -14.04 10.16
CA ASN A 309 -17.62 -14.33 11.45
C ASN A 309 -16.10 -14.45 11.35
N GLN A 310 -15.58 -15.16 10.34
CA GLN A 310 -14.14 -15.29 10.11
C GLN A 310 -13.47 -13.95 9.79
N LEU A 311 -14.17 -13.05 9.10
CA LEU A 311 -13.67 -11.71 8.76
C LEU A 311 -13.87 -10.69 9.90
N GLY A 312 -14.50 -11.08 11.02
CA GLY A 312 -14.79 -10.16 12.13
C GLY A 312 -15.80 -9.06 11.79
N ALA A 313 -16.60 -9.25 10.74
CA ALA A 313 -17.54 -8.25 10.26
C ALA A 313 -18.98 -8.50 10.69
N MET A 314 -19.25 -9.63 11.36
CA MET A 314 -20.59 -9.99 11.81
C MET A 314 -21.00 -9.14 13.02
N VAL A 315 -22.06 -8.38 12.86
CA VAL A 315 -22.73 -7.68 13.99
C VAL A 315 -23.82 -8.57 14.59
N LYS A 316 -24.71 -9.10 13.73
CA LYS A 316 -25.81 -9.97 14.17
C LYS A 316 -26.26 -10.89 13.02
N ALA A 317 -26.55 -12.16 13.35
CA ALA A 317 -27.33 -13.05 12.49
C ALA A 317 -28.80 -12.96 12.88
N THR A 318 -29.72 -12.93 11.92
CA THR A 318 -31.15 -12.76 12.14
C THR A 318 -31.92 -13.89 11.48
N SER A 319 -32.72 -14.61 12.27
CA SER A 319 -33.64 -15.63 11.72
C SER A 319 -34.76 -14.98 10.87
N PRO A 320 -35.42 -15.71 9.97
CA PRO A 320 -36.51 -15.16 9.19
C PRO A 320 -37.62 -14.56 10.07
N GLU A 321 -37.97 -15.20 11.19
CA GLU A 321 -39.00 -14.72 12.12
C GLU A 321 -38.61 -13.44 12.82
N GLU A 322 -37.35 -13.35 13.30
CA GLU A 322 -36.83 -12.12 13.93
C GLU A 322 -36.79 -10.98 12.92
N PHE A 323 -36.35 -11.30 11.68
CA PHE A 323 -36.28 -10.32 10.63
C PHE A 323 -37.66 -9.77 10.27
N LEU A 324 -38.66 -10.66 10.08
CA LEU A 324 -40.03 -10.28 9.76
C LEU A 324 -40.74 -9.53 10.89
N THR A 325 -40.39 -9.82 12.15
CA THR A 325 -40.88 -9.06 13.30
C THR A 325 -40.36 -7.62 13.29
N ALA A 326 -39.10 -7.44 12.96
CA ALA A 326 -38.46 -6.11 12.85
C ALA A 326 -38.89 -5.39 11.55
N ASN A 327 -39.16 -6.13 10.48
CA ASN A 327 -39.45 -5.61 9.15
C ASN A 327 -40.69 -6.26 8.53
N PRO A 328 -41.90 -5.98 9.03
CA PRO A 328 -43.12 -6.65 8.63
C PRO A 328 -43.51 -6.46 7.14
N GLY A 329 -42.96 -5.44 6.48
CA GLY A 329 -43.14 -5.18 5.04
C GLY A 329 -42.60 -6.29 4.14
N PHE A 330 -41.69 -7.16 4.63
CA PHE A 330 -41.14 -8.28 3.87
C PHE A 330 -41.98 -9.60 3.94
N ARG A 331 -43.11 -9.58 4.62
CA ARG A 331 -43.96 -10.76 4.74
C ARG A 331 -44.32 -11.40 3.38
N SER A 332 -44.67 -10.59 2.40
CA SER A 332 -44.97 -11.05 1.05
C SER A 332 -43.76 -11.75 0.36
N ALA A 333 -42.53 -11.28 0.60
CA ALA A 333 -41.34 -11.92 0.08
C ALA A 333 -41.06 -13.27 0.79
N ALA A 334 -41.30 -13.35 2.09
CA ALA A 334 -41.17 -14.58 2.85
C ALA A 334 -42.20 -15.63 2.43
N ASP A 335 -43.45 -15.23 2.27
CA ASP A 335 -44.57 -16.11 1.85
C ASP A 335 -44.39 -16.70 0.45
N SER A 336 -43.55 -16.06 -0.38
CA SER A 336 -43.17 -16.51 -1.72
C SER A 336 -41.76 -17.10 -1.83
N ASP A 337 -41.20 -17.61 -0.74
CA ASP A 337 -39.87 -18.25 -0.65
C ASP A 337 -38.69 -17.38 -1.13
N HIS A 338 -38.79 -16.06 -0.99
CA HIS A 338 -37.71 -15.11 -1.34
C HIS A 338 -36.92 -14.62 -0.12
N LEU A 339 -37.03 -15.30 1.01
CA LEU A 339 -36.32 -14.96 2.22
C LEU A 339 -35.94 -16.19 3.04
N ALA A 340 -34.61 -16.51 3.10
CA ALA A 340 -34.06 -17.52 3.99
C ALA A 340 -33.62 -16.95 5.34
N GLY A 341 -33.35 -15.65 5.40
CA GLY A 341 -32.91 -14.96 6.60
C GLY A 341 -31.93 -13.84 6.26
N GLY A 342 -31.34 -13.25 7.28
CA GLY A 342 -30.40 -12.15 7.11
C GLY A 342 -29.32 -12.09 8.16
N ILE A 343 -28.31 -11.30 7.88
CA ILE A 343 -27.23 -10.93 8.78
C ILE A 343 -27.07 -9.42 8.78
N THR A 344 -26.58 -8.89 9.88
CA THR A 344 -26.14 -7.49 9.94
C THR A 344 -24.61 -7.48 9.97
N VAL A 345 -24.01 -6.71 9.09
CA VAL A 345 -22.54 -6.56 8.99
C VAL A 345 -22.14 -5.13 9.27
N ASP A 346 -20.90 -4.97 9.76
CA ASP A 346 -20.28 -3.66 9.97
C ASP A 346 -20.13 -2.91 8.65
N GLY A 347 -20.47 -1.63 8.69
CA GLY A 347 -20.40 -0.73 7.56
C GLY A 347 -21.29 0.49 7.76
N PHE A 348 -21.47 1.25 6.71
CA PHE A 348 -22.40 2.40 6.72
C PHE A 348 -22.90 2.73 5.32
N THR A 349 -23.96 3.52 5.27
CA THR A 349 -24.49 4.11 4.03
C THR A 349 -24.70 5.60 4.21
N VAL A 350 -24.66 6.33 3.10
CA VAL A 350 -24.98 7.76 3.02
C VAL A 350 -25.83 8.04 1.79
N ASN A 351 -26.60 9.13 1.81
CA ASN A 351 -27.13 9.71 0.59
C ASN A 351 -26.01 10.49 -0.09
N ILE A 352 -25.55 10.00 -1.24
CA ILE A 352 -24.32 10.51 -1.86
C ILE A 352 -24.45 11.97 -2.34
N HIS A 353 -25.62 12.39 -2.79
CA HIS A 353 -25.81 13.74 -3.31
C HIS A 353 -25.58 14.84 -2.23
N PRO A 354 -26.29 14.83 -1.08
CA PRO A 354 -26.01 15.78 -0.02
C PRO A 354 -24.61 15.58 0.60
N PHE A 355 -24.07 14.36 0.61
CA PHE A 355 -22.72 14.11 1.09
C PHE A 355 -21.68 14.79 0.21
N VAL A 356 -21.79 14.71 -1.12
CA VAL A 356 -20.93 15.44 -2.07
C VAL A 356 -21.04 16.95 -1.89
N ALA A 357 -22.25 17.48 -1.69
CA ALA A 357 -22.44 18.90 -1.41
C ALA A 357 -21.67 19.34 -0.15
N LYS A 358 -21.77 18.59 0.94
CA LYS A 358 -21.01 18.85 2.18
C LYS A 358 -19.50 18.73 2.00
N LEU A 359 -19.01 17.79 1.19
CA LEU A 359 -17.58 17.71 0.85
C LEU A 359 -17.12 18.97 0.12
N ILE A 360 -17.88 19.44 -0.88
CA ILE A 360 -17.56 20.67 -1.62
C ILE A 360 -17.50 21.88 -0.67
N ASP A 361 -18.50 22.02 0.21
CA ASP A 361 -18.54 23.13 1.18
C ASP A 361 -17.36 23.04 2.16
N HIS A 362 -17.04 21.86 2.64
CA HIS A 362 -15.91 21.64 3.56
C HIS A 362 -14.56 21.96 2.90
N ILE A 363 -14.33 21.49 1.66
CA ILE A 363 -13.12 21.79 0.89
C ILE A 363 -13.00 23.30 0.65
N THR A 364 -14.10 23.95 0.27
CA THR A 364 -14.14 25.41 0.08
C THR A 364 -13.82 26.14 1.40
N GLY A 365 -14.36 25.68 2.53
CA GLY A 365 -14.07 26.21 3.86
C GLY A 365 -12.60 26.05 4.28
N LEU A 366 -11.90 25.05 3.76
CA LEU A 366 -10.45 24.86 3.93
C LEU A 366 -9.61 25.70 2.94
N GLY A 367 -10.24 26.49 2.06
CA GLY A 367 -9.57 27.32 1.06
C GLY A 367 -9.35 26.62 -0.29
N GLY A 368 -10.01 25.51 -0.53
CA GLY A 368 -9.98 24.83 -1.83
C GLY A 368 -10.84 25.55 -2.87
N GLU A 369 -10.41 25.51 -4.13
CA GLU A 369 -11.05 26.16 -5.26
C GLU A 369 -11.66 25.13 -6.22
N PHE A 370 -12.85 25.44 -6.78
CA PHE A 370 -13.50 24.63 -7.79
C PHE A 370 -13.66 25.39 -9.11
N VAL A 371 -13.33 24.75 -10.22
CA VAL A 371 -13.58 25.27 -11.57
C VAL A 371 -14.41 24.23 -12.32
N TRP A 372 -15.68 24.53 -12.48
CA TRP A 372 -16.65 23.68 -13.18
C TRP A 372 -16.66 23.97 -14.67
N GLU A 373 -17.16 23.02 -15.48
CA GLU A 373 -17.21 23.11 -16.95
C GLU A 373 -15.83 23.31 -17.59
N CYS A 374 -14.79 22.89 -16.87
CA CYS A 374 -13.40 22.96 -17.25
C CYS A 374 -12.91 21.57 -17.69
N GLU A 375 -13.07 21.25 -18.96
CA GLU A 375 -12.59 19.97 -19.52
C GLU A 375 -11.09 20.03 -19.77
N VAL A 376 -10.34 19.16 -19.12
CA VAL A 376 -8.92 18.91 -19.42
C VAL A 376 -8.84 18.04 -20.66
N GLN A 377 -8.09 18.48 -21.68
CA GLN A 377 -8.03 17.86 -23.00
C GLN A 377 -6.78 17.01 -23.20
N SER A 378 -5.63 17.45 -22.64
CA SER A 378 -4.38 16.73 -22.76
C SER A 378 -3.45 16.94 -21.57
N ILE A 379 -2.51 16.01 -21.44
CA ILE A 379 -1.37 16.07 -20.52
C ILE A 379 -0.13 16.35 -21.35
N GLU A 380 0.37 17.58 -21.27
CA GLU A 380 1.56 17.99 -22.01
C GLU A 380 2.84 17.44 -21.37
N ARG A 381 3.77 16.98 -22.20
CA ARG A 381 5.01 16.35 -21.73
C ARG A 381 6.20 16.80 -22.56
N ASN A 382 7.35 16.89 -21.91
CA ASN A 382 8.62 17.09 -22.59
C ASN A 382 9.15 15.80 -23.25
N ALA A 383 10.27 15.89 -23.96
CA ALA A 383 10.92 14.74 -24.61
C ALA A 383 11.33 13.61 -23.63
N LEU A 384 11.49 13.91 -22.33
CA LEU A 384 11.79 12.94 -21.28
C LEU A 384 10.51 12.29 -20.67
N GLY A 385 9.33 12.64 -21.17
CA GLY A 385 8.04 12.13 -20.66
C GLY A 385 7.57 12.80 -19.38
N GLN A 386 8.27 13.81 -18.86
CA GLN A 386 7.87 14.57 -17.69
C GLN A 386 6.72 15.52 -18.04
N VAL A 387 5.76 15.65 -17.15
CA VAL A 387 4.60 16.53 -17.34
C VAL A 387 5.01 17.98 -17.18
N THR A 388 4.63 18.81 -18.14
CA THR A 388 4.87 20.26 -18.18
C THR A 388 3.64 21.04 -17.73
N ALA A 389 2.46 20.67 -18.23
CA ALA A 389 1.19 21.30 -17.91
C ALA A 389 0.01 20.37 -18.25
N LEU A 390 -1.18 20.76 -17.85
CA LEU A 390 -2.43 20.21 -18.33
C LEU A 390 -3.14 21.26 -19.19
N GLU A 391 -3.50 20.91 -20.41
CA GLU A 391 -4.27 21.79 -21.29
C GLU A 391 -5.76 21.56 -21.12
N SER A 392 -6.50 22.65 -20.95
CA SER A 392 -7.95 22.64 -20.80
C SER A 392 -8.62 23.58 -21.81
N LYS A 393 -9.95 23.49 -21.92
CA LYS A 393 -10.72 24.46 -22.71
C LYS A 393 -10.55 25.92 -22.27
N LEU A 394 -10.15 26.13 -21.01
CA LEU A 394 -9.93 27.45 -20.43
C LEU A 394 -8.46 27.90 -20.48
N GLY A 395 -7.59 27.10 -21.10
CA GLY A 395 -6.15 27.34 -21.22
C GLY A 395 -5.32 26.38 -20.38
N SER A 396 -4.03 26.66 -20.31
CA SER A 396 -3.04 25.82 -19.59
C SER A 396 -3.21 25.93 -18.09
N LEU A 397 -3.18 24.79 -17.41
CA LEU A 397 -3.32 24.66 -15.96
C LEU A 397 -1.99 24.21 -15.37
N GLU A 398 -1.41 25.05 -14.52
CA GLU A 398 -0.15 24.78 -13.84
C GLU A 398 -0.36 24.57 -12.33
N ALA A 399 0.38 23.61 -11.77
CA ALA A 399 0.46 23.34 -10.34
C ALA A 399 1.79 22.66 -9.99
N ASP A 400 2.12 22.56 -8.72
CA ASP A 400 3.29 21.81 -8.26
C ASP A 400 3.07 20.30 -8.43
N HIS A 401 1.83 19.83 -8.19
CA HIS A 401 1.41 18.45 -8.37
C HIS A 401 0.04 18.36 -9.04
N TYR A 402 -0.21 17.23 -9.68
CA TYR A 402 -1.47 16.93 -10.35
C TYR A 402 -2.02 15.59 -9.90
N VAL A 403 -3.34 15.49 -9.75
CA VAL A 403 -4.06 14.24 -9.47
C VAL A 403 -5.16 14.09 -10.51
N VAL A 404 -5.09 13.08 -11.36
CA VAL A 404 -6.02 12.87 -12.46
C VAL A 404 -6.88 11.63 -12.20
N SER A 405 -8.19 11.85 -12.02
CA SER A 405 -9.20 10.79 -11.93
C SER A 405 -10.14 10.91 -13.13
N PRO A 406 -9.79 10.29 -14.28
CA PRO A 406 -10.43 10.61 -15.55
C PRO A 406 -11.87 10.09 -15.67
N GLY A 407 -12.29 9.20 -14.78
CA GLY A 407 -13.54 8.46 -14.96
C GLY A 407 -13.48 7.59 -16.23
N VAL A 408 -14.61 7.49 -16.95
CA VAL A 408 -14.66 6.83 -18.27
C VAL A 408 -14.51 7.87 -19.38
N THR A 409 -15.15 9.03 -19.22
CA THR A 409 -15.20 10.07 -20.26
C THR A 409 -13.85 10.75 -20.50
N GLY A 410 -13.00 10.83 -19.50
CA GLY A 410 -11.64 11.38 -19.62
C GLY A 410 -10.56 10.35 -19.99
N ASN A 411 -10.93 9.20 -20.52
CA ASN A 411 -9.99 8.12 -20.86
C ASN A 411 -8.91 8.54 -21.86
N ASN A 412 -9.17 9.53 -22.72
CA ASN A 412 -8.19 10.12 -23.62
C ASN A 412 -6.96 10.74 -22.91
N LEU A 413 -7.12 11.19 -21.64
CA LEU A 413 -6.02 11.69 -20.83
C LEU A 413 -4.99 10.61 -20.50
N LEU A 414 -5.39 9.34 -20.57
CA LEU A 414 -4.52 8.20 -20.31
C LEU A 414 -3.63 7.85 -21.50
N ASN A 415 -3.86 8.43 -22.68
CA ASN A 415 -3.06 8.15 -23.88
C ASN A 415 -1.57 8.41 -23.63
N GLY A 416 -0.76 7.43 -23.96
CA GLY A 416 0.68 7.47 -23.78
C GLY A 416 1.15 7.34 -22.33
N THR A 417 0.29 6.96 -21.38
CA THR A 417 0.65 6.57 -20.01
C THR A 417 0.70 5.05 -19.87
N ALA A 418 1.18 4.56 -18.74
CA ALA A 418 1.07 3.13 -18.43
C ALA A 418 -0.39 2.70 -18.20
N SER A 419 -1.29 3.62 -17.94
CA SER A 419 -2.72 3.38 -17.73
C SER A 419 -3.56 3.38 -19.00
N GLU A 420 -2.95 3.60 -20.17
CA GLU A 420 -3.64 3.66 -21.46
C GLU A 420 -4.43 2.38 -21.76
N ASN A 421 -5.70 2.53 -22.16
CA ASN A 421 -6.64 1.45 -22.50
C ASN A 421 -7.02 0.50 -21.35
N LEU A 422 -6.64 0.78 -20.09
CA LEU A 422 -6.96 -0.08 -18.95
C LEU A 422 -8.34 0.18 -18.36
N ILE A 423 -8.92 1.35 -18.58
CA ILE A 423 -10.27 1.69 -18.09
C ILE A 423 -11.28 1.51 -19.22
N GLN A 424 -12.33 0.75 -18.93
CA GLN A 424 -13.50 0.62 -19.78
C GLN A 424 -14.78 0.87 -18.95
N GLY A 425 -15.87 1.23 -19.62
CA GLY A 425 -17.13 1.53 -18.97
C GLY A 425 -17.98 0.29 -18.76
N VAL A 426 -18.36 0.08 -17.50
CA VAL A 426 -19.42 -0.87 -17.13
C VAL A 426 -20.51 -0.12 -16.38
N LEU A 427 -21.69 -0.01 -16.96
CA LEU A 427 -22.77 0.72 -16.31
C LEU A 427 -23.35 -0.04 -15.11
N GLY A 428 -23.90 0.73 -14.20
CA GLY A 428 -24.82 0.27 -13.16
C GLY A 428 -26.14 1.00 -13.31
N ILE A 429 -27.20 0.34 -12.94
CA ILE A 429 -28.53 0.93 -12.95
C ILE A 429 -29.04 1.15 -11.54
N TRP A 430 -29.96 2.11 -11.38
CA TRP A 430 -30.74 2.23 -10.16
C TRP A 430 -32.16 2.67 -10.43
N LEU A 431 -33.01 2.26 -9.51
CA LEU A 431 -34.45 2.51 -9.51
C LEU A 431 -34.84 3.21 -8.22
N GLN A 432 -35.66 4.24 -8.30
CA GLN A 432 -36.22 4.94 -7.13
C GLN A 432 -37.69 4.59 -6.98
N ILE A 433 -38.12 4.25 -5.77
CA ILE A 433 -39.51 4.09 -5.40
C ILE A 433 -39.78 4.76 -4.05
N PRO A 434 -41.03 5.18 -3.74
CA PRO A 434 -41.38 5.69 -2.41
C PRO A 434 -41.12 4.66 -1.30
N ASN A 435 -40.59 5.09 -0.17
CA ASN A 435 -40.44 4.29 1.04
C ASN A 435 -41.75 4.41 1.86
N LEU A 436 -42.71 3.58 1.57
CA LEU A 436 -44.03 3.63 2.20
C LEU A 436 -44.09 2.83 3.49
N HIS A 437 -45.19 2.95 4.22
CA HIS A 437 -45.39 2.27 5.50
C HIS A 437 -45.71 0.76 5.30
N PRO A 438 -45.05 -0.15 6.07
CA PRO A 438 -43.99 0.11 7.04
C PRO A 438 -42.66 0.54 6.35
N LYS A 439 -42.15 1.72 6.73
CA LYS A 439 -40.94 2.24 6.14
C LYS A 439 -39.71 1.37 6.49
N LEU A 440 -38.89 1.10 5.49
CA LEU A 440 -37.59 0.52 5.72
C LEU A 440 -36.69 1.55 6.46
N GLN A 441 -36.09 1.13 7.56
CA GLN A 441 -35.26 2.00 8.41
C GLN A 441 -33.76 1.87 8.13
N HIS A 442 -33.30 0.70 7.68
CA HIS A 442 -31.90 0.37 7.46
C HIS A 442 -31.64 0.03 6.00
N SER A 443 -30.56 0.50 5.45
CA SER A 443 -30.11 0.08 4.13
C SER A 443 -29.72 -1.38 4.13
N MET A 444 -29.91 -2.05 2.99
CA MET A 444 -29.64 -3.47 2.88
C MET A 444 -29.06 -3.89 1.54
N LYS A 445 -28.54 -5.12 1.50
CA LYS A 445 -28.14 -5.82 0.29
C LYS A 445 -28.93 -7.11 0.18
N ILE A 446 -29.55 -7.36 -0.97
CA ILE A 446 -30.31 -8.58 -1.25
C ILE A 446 -29.45 -9.48 -2.14
N HIS A 447 -29.10 -10.67 -1.63
CA HIS A 447 -28.39 -11.70 -2.36
C HIS A 447 -29.33 -12.72 -2.94
N ARG A 448 -29.39 -12.76 -4.28
CA ARG A 448 -30.25 -13.71 -5.03
C ARG A 448 -29.46 -14.31 -6.19
N ARG A 449 -29.90 -15.44 -6.73
CA ARG A 449 -29.36 -15.99 -7.98
C ARG A 449 -30.02 -15.29 -9.17
N ALA A 450 -29.21 -14.60 -9.95
CA ALA A 450 -29.56 -14.02 -11.23
C ALA A 450 -28.33 -13.73 -12.04
N HIS A 451 -28.41 -13.68 -13.36
CA HIS A 451 -27.24 -13.38 -14.19
C HIS A 451 -27.14 -11.89 -14.53
N LEU A 452 -28.21 -11.12 -14.49
CA LEU A 452 -28.20 -9.69 -14.82
C LEU A 452 -28.06 -8.79 -13.57
N VAL A 453 -28.84 -9.12 -12.54
CA VAL A 453 -28.93 -8.34 -11.30
C VAL A 453 -28.91 -9.32 -10.13
N GLU A 454 -27.75 -9.82 -9.78
CA GLU A 454 -27.59 -10.84 -8.74
C GLU A 454 -27.66 -10.22 -7.35
N ASP A 455 -26.87 -9.21 -7.09
CA ASP A 455 -26.80 -8.47 -5.84
C ASP A 455 -27.41 -7.09 -5.98
N ILE A 456 -28.34 -6.76 -5.08
CA ILE A 456 -29.04 -5.49 -5.13
C ILE A 456 -28.85 -4.74 -3.83
N ASN A 457 -28.34 -3.53 -3.93
CA ASN A 457 -28.27 -2.60 -2.82
C ASN A 457 -29.60 -1.84 -2.74
N VAL A 458 -30.26 -1.85 -1.59
CA VAL A 458 -31.43 -1.04 -1.30
C VAL A 458 -31.05 -0.01 -0.25
N THR A 459 -30.94 1.24 -0.65
CA THR A 459 -30.51 2.33 0.22
C THR A 459 -31.69 3.21 0.60
N VAL A 460 -31.85 3.46 1.88
CA VAL A 460 -32.80 4.45 2.40
C VAL A 460 -32.24 5.84 2.12
N ALA A 461 -33.04 6.67 1.46
CA ALA A 461 -32.62 8.01 1.07
C ALA A 461 -33.80 8.98 1.07
N LYS A 462 -33.52 10.26 0.87
CA LYS A 462 -34.51 11.27 0.53
C LYS A 462 -34.34 11.70 -0.91
N ASP A 463 -35.44 11.88 -1.59
CA ASP A 463 -35.43 12.49 -2.92
C ASP A 463 -34.95 13.95 -2.82
N VAL A 464 -34.00 14.32 -3.68
CA VAL A 464 -33.32 15.63 -3.59
C VAL A 464 -34.24 16.79 -3.95
N GLU A 465 -35.26 16.54 -4.81
CA GLU A 465 -36.16 17.58 -5.27
C GLU A 465 -37.40 17.73 -4.37
N THR A 466 -37.99 16.61 -3.97
CA THR A 466 -39.24 16.57 -3.24
C THR A 466 -39.08 16.45 -1.72
N GLY A 467 -37.89 15.96 -1.25
CA GLY A 467 -37.67 15.62 0.17
C GLY A 467 -38.42 14.36 0.62
N GLU A 468 -39.10 13.64 -0.29
CA GLU A 468 -39.81 12.42 0.02
C GLU A 468 -38.87 11.31 0.42
N ASP A 469 -39.27 10.47 1.41
CA ASP A 469 -38.53 9.27 1.75
C ASP A 469 -38.63 8.24 0.62
N ILE A 470 -37.50 7.82 0.10
CA ILE A 470 -37.37 6.89 -1.03
C ILE A 470 -36.48 5.69 -0.70
N LEU A 471 -36.69 4.64 -1.46
CA LEU A 471 -35.78 3.51 -1.56
C LEU A 471 -35.08 3.56 -2.91
N MET A 472 -33.76 3.43 -2.86
CA MET A 472 -32.94 3.36 -4.07
C MET A 472 -32.38 1.96 -4.23
N PHE A 473 -32.86 1.31 -5.30
CA PHE A 473 -32.33 0.00 -5.72
C PHE A 473 -31.19 0.19 -6.66
N GLY A 474 -30.03 -0.32 -6.33
CA GLY A 474 -28.85 -0.27 -7.18
C GLY A 474 -28.34 -1.66 -7.50
N GLY A 475 -28.04 -1.92 -8.74
CA GLY A 475 -27.52 -3.21 -9.18
C GLY A 475 -27.17 -3.23 -10.66
N GLY A 476 -26.98 -4.43 -11.19
CA GLY A 476 -26.75 -4.67 -12.60
C GLY A 476 -25.38 -4.24 -13.09
N TYR A 477 -24.94 -4.91 -14.14
CA TYR A 477 -23.70 -4.65 -14.87
C TYR A 477 -23.99 -4.64 -16.35
N GLY A 478 -23.50 -3.60 -17.05
CA GLY A 478 -23.66 -3.48 -18.48
C GLY A 478 -22.40 -2.93 -19.13
N TYR A 479 -21.67 -3.74 -19.87
CA TYR A 479 -20.50 -3.29 -20.60
C TYR A 479 -20.89 -2.37 -21.74
N VAL A 480 -20.30 -1.19 -21.79
CA VAL A 480 -20.54 -0.15 -22.80
C VAL A 480 -19.26 0.33 -23.47
N GLY A 481 -18.10 -0.12 -23.01
CA GLY A 481 -16.82 0.43 -23.50
C GLY A 481 -16.64 1.89 -23.09
N LEU A 482 -16.27 2.72 -24.05
CA LEU A 482 -16.16 4.17 -23.84
C LEU A 482 -17.43 4.93 -24.29
N ASP A 483 -18.42 4.22 -24.81
CA ASP A 483 -19.65 4.82 -25.30
C ASP A 483 -20.68 5.00 -24.18
N ARG A 484 -21.59 5.93 -24.38
CA ARG A 484 -22.77 6.07 -23.54
C ARG A 484 -23.96 5.43 -24.23
N PRO A 485 -24.65 4.48 -23.59
CA PRO A 485 -25.82 3.84 -24.20
C PRO A 485 -26.98 4.82 -24.32
N ALA A 486 -27.80 4.61 -25.35
CA ALA A 486 -29.06 5.31 -25.46
C ALA A 486 -30.00 4.89 -24.31
N PRO A 487 -30.70 5.84 -23.65
CA PRO A 487 -31.59 5.54 -22.52
C PRO A 487 -32.70 4.54 -22.82
N ASP A 488 -33.14 4.47 -24.06
CA ASP A 488 -34.19 3.58 -24.57
C ASP A 488 -33.64 2.25 -25.11
N SER A 489 -32.38 1.98 -24.95
CA SER A 489 -31.72 0.74 -25.40
C SER A 489 -32.47 -0.50 -24.88
N PRO A 490 -32.75 -1.50 -25.74
CA PRO A 490 -33.39 -2.74 -25.34
C PRO A 490 -32.65 -3.51 -24.25
N GLU A 491 -31.32 -3.38 -24.22
CA GLU A 491 -30.46 -4.01 -23.24
C GLU A 491 -30.62 -3.36 -21.85
N LEU A 492 -30.68 -2.01 -21.80
CA LEU A 492 -30.99 -1.28 -20.56
C LEU A 492 -32.37 -1.64 -20.04
N LYS A 493 -33.36 -1.74 -20.94
CA LYS A 493 -34.71 -2.15 -20.56
C LYS A 493 -34.74 -3.54 -19.93
N ALA A 494 -33.93 -4.50 -20.42
CA ALA A 494 -33.83 -5.83 -19.82
C ALA A 494 -33.27 -5.75 -18.38
N LEU A 495 -32.26 -4.93 -18.15
CA LEU A 495 -31.68 -4.70 -16.81
C LEU A 495 -32.72 -4.07 -15.86
N PHE A 496 -33.43 -3.04 -16.30
CA PHE A 496 -34.47 -2.40 -15.48
C PHE A 496 -35.64 -3.32 -15.16
N ASN A 497 -36.06 -4.17 -16.09
CA ASN A 497 -37.13 -5.15 -15.83
C ASN A 497 -36.73 -6.09 -14.66
N GLU A 498 -35.52 -6.55 -14.60
CA GLU A 498 -35.02 -7.37 -13.48
C GLU A 498 -35.04 -6.60 -12.15
N LEU A 499 -34.65 -5.32 -12.18
CA LEU A 499 -34.62 -4.49 -10.99
C LEU A 499 -36.03 -4.13 -10.50
N GLU A 500 -36.96 -3.89 -11.44
CA GLU A 500 -38.40 -3.70 -11.15
C GLU A 500 -39.00 -4.95 -10.51
N GLU A 501 -38.65 -6.15 -10.98
CA GLU A 501 -39.11 -7.40 -10.43
C GLU A 501 -38.73 -7.55 -8.96
N VAL A 502 -37.50 -7.20 -8.62
CA VAL A 502 -37.04 -7.19 -7.22
C VAL A 502 -37.82 -6.17 -6.38
N ALA A 503 -38.01 -4.96 -6.89
CA ALA A 503 -38.82 -3.96 -6.21
C ALA A 503 -40.24 -4.44 -5.96
N ARG A 504 -40.86 -5.11 -6.95
CA ARG A 504 -42.19 -5.71 -6.87
C ARG A 504 -42.28 -6.79 -5.81
N ILE A 505 -41.25 -7.67 -5.69
CA ILE A 505 -41.27 -8.77 -4.73
C ILE A 505 -41.08 -8.24 -3.29
N TYR A 506 -40.11 -7.40 -3.07
CA TYR A 506 -39.70 -7.00 -1.72
C TYR A 506 -40.41 -5.74 -1.21
N PHE A 507 -40.89 -4.85 -2.10
CA PHE A 507 -41.54 -3.58 -1.74
C PHE A 507 -42.74 -3.29 -2.62
N PRO A 508 -43.75 -4.19 -2.62
CA PRO A 508 -44.87 -4.13 -3.56
C PRO A 508 -45.70 -2.84 -3.50
N GLN A 509 -45.83 -2.24 -2.31
CA GLN A 509 -46.58 -0.99 -2.14
C GLN A 509 -45.87 0.20 -2.76
N GLY A 510 -44.54 0.33 -2.49
CA GLY A 510 -43.69 1.38 -3.06
C GLY A 510 -43.60 1.27 -4.58
N TYR A 511 -43.48 0.04 -5.08
CA TYR A 511 -43.49 -0.23 -6.53
C TYR A 511 -44.82 0.13 -7.18
N ALA A 512 -45.95 -0.27 -6.60
CA ALA A 512 -47.27 0.07 -7.10
C ALA A 512 -47.49 1.59 -7.16
N ALA A 513 -47.15 2.30 -6.09
CA ALA A 513 -47.23 3.76 -6.05
C ALA A 513 -46.37 4.45 -7.12
N ALA A 514 -45.12 3.99 -7.33
CA ALA A 514 -44.29 4.53 -8.41
C ALA A 514 -44.88 4.26 -9.80
N LYS A 515 -45.50 3.09 -9.97
CA LYS A 515 -46.16 2.72 -11.22
C LYS A 515 -47.39 3.58 -11.49
N GLU A 516 -48.22 3.81 -10.46
CA GLU A 516 -49.42 4.68 -10.53
C GLU A 516 -49.05 6.14 -10.86
N ARG A 517 -47.91 6.64 -10.34
CA ARG A 517 -47.41 7.98 -10.68
C ARG A 517 -46.94 8.09 -12.14
N GLY A 518 -46.79 6.98 -12.84
CA GLY A 518 -46.35 6.95 -14.24
C GLY A 518 -44.88 7.37 -14.43
N THR A 519 -44.05 7.22 -13.38
CA THR A 519 -42.65 7.69 -13.39
C THR A 519 -41.62 6.59 -13.72
N MET A 520 -42.08 5.36 -13.96
CA MET A 520 -41.23 4.18 -14.24
C MET A 520 -40.77 4.17 -15.69
N TYR A 521 -39.87 5.09 -16.02
CA TYR A 521 -39.26 5.23 -17.34
C TYR A 521 -37.86 5.83 -17.24
N PRO A 522 -37.00 5.72 -18.29
CA PRO A 522 -35.68 6.32 -18.34
C PRO A 522 -35.73 7.85 -18.17
N GLY A 523 -34.99 8.39 -17.18
CA GLY A 523 -35.03 9.79 -16.81
C GLY A 523 -36.04 10.16 -15.72
N GLY A 524 -37.05 9.31 -15.49
CA GLY A 524 -37.91 9.31 -14.30
C GLY A 524 -37.22 8.53 -13.17
N ASN A 525 -37.85 7.44 -12.75
CA ASN A 525 -37.30 6.59 -11.68
C ASN A 525 -36.18 5.66 -12.14
N HIS A 526 -36.02 5.43 -13.46
CA HIS A 526 -34.94 4.65 -14.02
C HIS A 526 -33.74 5.54 -14.35
N LYS A 527 -32.59 5.28 -13.69
CA LYS A 527 -31.36 6.02 -13.92
C LYS A 527 -30.19 5.04 -14.05
N PHE A 528 -29.13 5.46 -14.70
CA PHE A 528 -27.90 4.68 -14.82
C PHE A 528 -26.67 5.58 -14.82
N CYS A 529 -25.53 5.00 -14.52
CA CYS A 529 -24.22 5.64 -14.68
C CYS A 529 -23.22 4.65 -15.26
N VAL A 530 -22.17 5.18 -15.86
CA VAL A 530 -21.05 4.37 -16.36
C VAL A 530 -19.92 4.44 -15.36
N ARG A 531 -19.51 3.28 -14.84
CA ARG A 531 -18.46 3.13 -13.85
C ARG A 531 -17.13 2.79 -14.55
N PRO A 532 -15.99 3.37 -14.13
CA PRO A 532 -14.69 3.03 -14.66
C PRO A 532 -14.23 1.67 -14.12
N PHE A 533 -14.10 0.68 -15.00
CA PHE A 533 -13.68 -0.68 -14.68
C PHE A 533 -12.30 -1.00 -15.22
N THR A 534 -11.52 -1.73 -14.44
CA THR A 534 -10.30 -2.40 -14.86
C THR A 534 -10.50 -3.91 -14.96
N THR A 535 -9.60 -4.58 -15.64
CA THR A 535 -9.64 -6.04 -15.80
C THR A 535 -9.29 -6.80 -14.51
N THR A 536 -8.62 -6.15 -13.56
CA THR A 536 -8.16 -6.75 -12.31
C THR A 536 -9.17 -6.66 -11.17
N GLY A 537 -10.18 -5.80 -11.29
CA GLY A 537 -11.02 -5.41 -10.16
C GLY A 537 -10.38 -4.40 -9.22
N LEU A 538 -9.06 -4.18 -9.32
CA LEU A 538 -8.29 -3.17 -8.61
C LEU A 538 -8.40 -1.82 -9.33
N GLY A 539 -8.16 -0.73 -8.60
CA GLY A 539 -7.97 0.58 -9.20
C GLY A 539 -6.64 0.70 -9.96
N LEU A 540 -6.40 1.86 -10.51
CA LEU A 540 -5.12 2.27 -11.09
C LEU A 540 -4.45 3.30 -10.19
N PHE A 541 -3.13 3.22 -10.09
CA PHE A 541 -2.30 4.21 -9.44
C PHE A 541 -0.97 4.32 -10.19
N GLU A 542 -0.79 5.41 -10.93
CA GLU A 542 0.43 5.66 -11.71
C GLU A 542 1.05 6.99 -11.30
N LYS A 543 2.36 7.02 -11.16
CA LYS A 543 3.14 8.22 -10.81
C LYS A 543 3.97 8.65 -12.00
N ILE A 544 3.83 9.90 -12.43
CA ILE A 544 4.58 10.48 -13.56
C ILE A 544 5.26 11.75 -13.05
N PRO A 545 6.58 11.91 -13.20
CA PRO A 545 7.28 13.10 -12.75
C PRO A 545 6.87 14.33 -13.53
N THR A 546 6.87 15.50 -12.87
CA THR A 546 6.68 16.81 -13.52
C THR A 546 8.01 17.52 -13.72
N THR A 547 8.07 18.46 -14.65
CA THR A 547 9.25 19.31 -14.85
C THR A 547 9.56 20.22 -13.68
N SER A 548 8.56 20.51 -12.85
CA SER A 548 8.70 21.31 -11.62
C SER A 548 9.29 20.53 -10.44
N GLY A 549 9.59 19.24 -10.61
CA GLY A 549 10.05 18.36 -9.55
C GLY A 549 8.94 17.78 -8.68
N GLY A 550 7.68 17.98 -9.07
CA GLY A 550 6.51 17.34 -8.47
C GLY A 550 6.12 16.04 -9.17
N GLN A 551 4.86 15.64 -8.98
CA GLN A 551 4.31 14.43 -9.60
C GLN A 551 2.90 14.68 -10.16
N LEU A 552 2.61 14.02 -11.27
CA LEU A 552 1.24 13.76 -11.70
C LEU A 552 0.89 12.33 -11.28
N ILE A 553 -0.23 12.19 -10.59
CA ILE A 553 -0.76 10.91 -10.13
C ILE A 553 -2.04 10.63 -10.92
N ILE A 554 -2.07 9.50 -11.63
CA ILE A 554 -3.30 8.98 -12.22
C ILE A 554 -3.90 8.00 -11.22
N ASN A 555 -5.14 8.21 -10.82
CA ASN A 555 -5.92 7.25 -10.06
C ASN A 555 -7.30 7.05 -10.71
N GLY A 556 -7.89 5.90 -10.50
CA GLY A 556 -9.21 5.61 -11.06
C GLY A 556 -9.43 4.13 -11.35
N GLY A 557 -10.43 3.81 -12.16
CA GLY A 557 -10.70 2.43 -12.52
C GLY A 557 -11.10 1.52 -11.35
N ASN A 558 -11.65 2.08 -10.28
CA ASN A 558 -11.92 1.36 -9.03
C ASN A 558 -13.17 0.47 -9.08
N ASN A 559 -13.71 0.21 -10.24
CA ASN A 559 -14.88 -0.65 -10.46
C ASN A 559 -16.08 -0.19 -9.59
N THR A 560 -16.50 -1.02 -8.63
CA THR A 560 -17.53 -0.68 -7.65
C THR A 560 -16.96 -0.15 -6.34
N GLY A 561 -15.63 -0.19 -6.15
CA GLY A 561 -14.95 0.10 -4.88
C GLY A 561 -14.58 1.57 -4.66
N GLY A 562 -14.83 2.47 -5.62
CA GLY A 562 -14.33 3.85 -5.54
C GLY A 562 -14.74 4.61 -4.28
N PHE A 563 -16.00 4.51 -3.86
CA PHE A 563 -16.46 5.10 -2.61
C PHE A 563 -15.78 4.45 -1.39
N ALA A 564 -15.80 3.12 -1.33
CA ALA A 564 -15.23 2.39 -0.21
C ALA A 564 -13.74 2.68 0.00
N GLN A 565 -12.97 2.73 -1.09
CA GLN A 565 -11.52 2.85 -1.07
C GLN A 565 -11.01 4.29 -1.05
N ALA A 566 -11.90 5.28 -1.22
CA ALA A 566 -11.52 6.69 -1.37
C ALA A 566 -10.53 7.22 -0.31
N PRO A 567 -10.67 6.99 1.01
CA PRO A 567 -9.71 7.51 1.98
C PRO A 567 -8.36 6.79 1.94
N ALA A 568 -8.32 5.50 1.58
CA ALA A 568 -7.05 4.80 1.39
C ALA A 568 -6.29 5.32 0.15
N ILE A 569 -7.01 5.61 -0.94
CA ILE A 569 -6.45 6.25 -2.14
C ILE A 569 -5.97 7.66 -1.81
N ALA A 570 -6.72 8.44 -1.04
CA ALA A 570 -6.31 9.77 -0.60
C ALA A 570 -5.00 9.74 0.20
N ARG A 571 -4.86 8.78 1.12
CA ARG A 571 -3.61 8.53 1.85
C ARG A 571 -2.47 8.19 0.89
N ALA A 572 -2.72 7.30 -0.07
CA ALA A 572 -1.71 6.91 -1.06
C ALA A 572 -1.26 8.08 -1.93
N VAL A 573 -2.20 8.95 -2.35
CA VAL A 573 -1.89 10.19 -3.07
C VAL A 573 -0.97 11.07 -2.22
N TRP A 574 -1.37 11.37 -0.98
CA TRP A 574 -0.56 12.20 -0.10
C TRP A 574 0.85 11.61 0.12
N ARG A 575 0.95 10.30 0.39
CA ARG A 575 2.24 9.62 0.55
C ARG A 575 3.10 9.72 -0.71
N ALA A 576 2.51 9.60 -1.88
CA ALA A 576 3.23 9.80 -3.14
C ALA A 576 3.78 11.23 -3.27
N LEU A 577 3.01 12.25 -2.87
CA LEU A 577 3.45 13.65 -2.92
C LEU A 577 4.62 13.95 -1.99
N VAL A 578 4.67 13.30 -0.82
CA VAL A 578 5.78 13.45 0.15
C VAL A 578 6.91 12.44 -0.07
N GLY A 579 6.82 11.57 -1.08
CA GLY A 579 7.84 10.58 -1.41
C GLY A 579 7.84 9.35 -0.50
N GLU A 580 6.75 9.11 0.22
CA GLU A 580 6.55 7.93 1.05
C GLU A 580 5.92 6.79 0.27
N HIS A 581 6.19 5.57 0.72
CA HIS A 581 5.56 4.37 0.19
C HIS A 581 4.16 4.15 0.78
N ASP A 582 3.21 3.78 -0.09
CA ASP A 582 1.92 3.24 0.30
C ASP A 582 1.66 1.93 -0.46
N PRO A 583 1.06 0.90 0.16
CA PRO A 583 0.75 -0.36 -0.52
C PRO A 583 -0.06 -0.19 -1.82
N ILE A 584 -0.91 0.81 -1.92
CA ILE A 584 -1.69 1.09 -3.14
C ILE A 584 -0.78 1.38 -4.34
N HIS A 585 0.41 1.94 -4.15
CA HIS A 585 1.34 2.24 -5.25
C HIS A 585 1.71 0.98 -6.03
N GLU A 586 1.88 -0.14 -5.35
CA GLU A 586 2.16 -1.44 -5.97
C GLU A 586 0.88 -2.22 -6.28
N LEU A 587 -0.12 -2.20 -5.38
CA LEU A 587 -1.34 -2.97 -5.55
C LEU A 587 -2.17 -2.51 -6.75
N PHE A 588 -2.17 -1.20 -7.04
CA PHE A 588 -2.91 -0.59 -8.14
C PHE A 588 -2.03 -0.24 -9.34
N HIS A 589 -0.80 -0.78 -9.40
CA HIS A 589 0.09 -0.47 -10.51
C HIS A 589 -0.52 -0.94 -11.85
N PRO A 590 -0.50 -0.08 -12.90
CA PRO A 590 -1.13 -0.38 -14.20
C PRO A 590 -0.65 -1.68 -14.86
N ASP A 591 0.62 -2.04 -14.70
CA ASP A 591 1.20 -3.24 -15.32
C ASP A 591 0.57 -4.54 -14.82
N ARG A 592 -0.09 -4.54 -13.66
CA ARG A 592 -0.84 -5.70 -13.15
C ARG A 592 -2.09 -6.02 -13.99
N GLY A 593 -2.63 -5.04 -14.68
CA GLY A 593 -3.81 -5.18 -15.53
C GLY A 593 -3.50 -5.46 -17.00
N ARG A 594 -2.23 -5.70 -17.35
CA ARG A 594 -1.82 -5.90 -18.74
C ARG A 594 -1.44 -7.33 -19.03
N LEU A 595 -1.97 -7.87 -20.11
CA LEU A 595 -1.36 -9.03 -20.75
C LEU A 595 0.03 -8.64 -21.27
N PRO A 596 1.05 -9.50 -21.17
CA PRO A 596 2.29 -9.32 -21.87
C PRO A 596 2.03 -9.50 -23.39
N THR A 597 1.48 -8.48 -23.99
CA THR A 597 1.45 -8.39 -25.44
C THR A 597 2.87 -8.11 -25.91
N ALA A 598 3.21 -8.59 -27.11
CA ALA A 598 4.46 -8.26 -27.81
C ALA A 598 4.55 -6.75 -28.21
N VAL A 599 3.75 -5.90 -27.61
CA VAL A 599 3.96 -4.46 -27.66
C VAL A 599 5.21 -4.22 -26.82
N THR A 600 6.33 -4.16 -27.49
CA THR A 600 7.54 -3.51 -27.01
C THR A 600 7.10 -2.29 -26.22
N TYR A 601 7.21 -2.38 -24.90
CA TYR A 601 7.27 -1.23 -24.04
C TYR A 601 8.52 -0.48 -24.53
N LYS A 602 8.37 0.36 -25.51
CA LYS A 602 9.32 1.44 -25.72
C LYS A 602 9.19 2.24 -24.45
N SER A 603 10.02 1.85 -23.46
CA SER A 603 10.15 2.61 -22.26
C SER A 603 10.45 4.03 -22.74
N ARG A 604 9.53 4.95 -22.51
CA ARG A 604 9.75 6.37 -22.78
C ARG A 604 10.82 6.94 -21.83
N PHE A 605 11.40 6.09 -21.01
CA PHE A 605 12.59 6.29 -20.21
C PHE A 605 13.86 5.78 -20.90
N SER A 606 13.88 5.69 -22.24
CA SER A 606 14.96 5.10 -23.04
C SER A 606 16.09 6.09 -23.40
N GLU A 607 16.37 7.07 -22.55
CA GLU A 607 17.71 7.61 -22.51
C GLU A 607 18.21 7.52 -21.07
N PRO A 608 19.43 6.94 -20.84
CA PRO A 608 20.05 7.09 -19.55
C PRO A 608 20.10 8.59 -19.29
N LEU A 609 19.59 9.06 -18.16
CA LEU A 609 19.96 10.37 -17.65
C LEU A 609 21.46 10.44 -17.78
N SER A 610 21.95 11.24 -18.73
CA SER A 610 23.38 11.46 -18.84
C SER A 610 23.80 11.99 -17.50
N LEU A 611 24.79 11.31 -16.88
CA LEU A 611 25.41 11.71 -15.62
C LEU A 611 25.94 13.15 -15.62
N SER A 612 25.81 13.86 -16.73
CA SER A 612 26.22 15.26 -16.94
C SER A 612 25.27 16.31 -16.37
N SER A 613 24.07 15.95 -15.87
CA SER A 613 23.16 16.92 -15.21
C SER A 613 23.21 16.84 -13.68
N ILE A 614 24.06 15.99 -13.10
CA ILE A 614 24.47 16.08 -11.68
C ILE A 614 25.65 17.05 -11.62
N GLU A 615 25.46 18.25 -12.11
CA GLU A 615 26.43 19.32 -11.91
C GLU A 615 26.38 19.77 -10.44
N SER A 616 27.47 19.41 -9.74
CA SER A 616 28.05 20.11 -8.60
C SER A 616 27.18 20.31 -7.34
N ARG A 617 26.55 19.27 -6.80
CA ARG A 617 26.47 19.24 -5.33
C ARG A 617 27.77 18.69 -4.78
N GLN A 618 28.45 19.46 -3.92
CA GLN A 618 29.59 18.94 -3.16
C GLN A 618 29.11 17.66 -2.45
N PRO A 619 29.91 16.58 -2.46
CA PRO A 619 29.53 15.34 -1.79
C PRO A 619 29.23 15.60 -0.30
N LEU A 620 28.18 14.98 0.22
CA LEU A 620 27.78 15.10 1.63
C LEU A 620 28.96 14.77 2.54
N ARG A 621 29.32 15.68 3.45
CA ARG A 621 30.40 15.47 4.40
C ARG A 621 29.90 14.64 5.58
N VAL A 622 30.17 13.33 5.52
CA VAL A 622 29.77 12.35 6.53
C VAL A 622 30.91 12.12 7.53
N LEU A 623 30.58 12.15 8.81
CA LEU A 623 31.49 11.77 9.91
C LEU A 623 30.93 10.53 10.62
N LEU A 624 31.77 9.57 10.88
CA LEU A 624 31.47 8.42 11.74
C LEU A 624 32.21 8.57 13.08
N LEU A 625 31.46 8.50 14.17
CA LEU A 625 31.99 8.33 15.54
C LEU A 625 31.66 6.92 16.00
N CYS A 626 32.64 6.04 16.12
CA CYS A 626 32.39 4.66 16.54
C CYS A 626 33.45 4.15 17.50
N SER A 627 33.17 3.02 18.14
CA SER A 627 34.15 2.27 18.90
C SER A 627 34.77 1.15 18.06
N ASP A 628 35.78 0.47 18.63
CA ASP A 628 36.34 -0.72 18.02
C ASP A 628 35.45 -1.94 18.30
N GLY A 629 35.18 -2.73 17.27
CA GLY A 629 34.38 -3.94 17.36
C GLY A 629 33.92 -4.46 15.99
N PRO A 630 33.61 -5.75 15.86
CA PRO A 630 33.31 -6.37 14.58
C PRO A 630 32.09 -5.73 13.89
N GLN A 631 31.06 -5.32 14.65
CA GLN A 631 29.91 -4.61 14.11
C GLN A 631 30.28 -3.22 13.55
N HIS A 632 31.26 -2.56 14.14
CA HIS A 632 31.73 -1.26 13.65
C HIS A 632 32.65 -1.41 12.44
N SER A 633 33.37 -2.52 12.30
CA SER A 633 34.03 -2.88 11.05
C SER A 633 33.06 -3.04 9.90
N TYR A 634 31.90 -3.69 10.15
CA TYR A 634 30.83 -3.78 9.18
C TYR A 634 30.21 -2.40 8.85
N LEU A 635 29.96 -1.56 9.85
CA LEU A 635 29.46 -0.19 9.62
C LEU A 635 30.44 0.63 8.76
N ARG A 636 31.74 0.54 9.03
CA ARG A 636 32.79 1.21 8.25
C ARG A 636 32.81 0.70 6.81
N TYR A 637 32.72 -0.61 6.62
CA TYR A 637 32.62 -1.21 5.30
C TYR A 637 31.41 -0.68 4.51
N ARG A 638 30.23 -0.64 5.14
CA ARG A 638 29.01 -0.14 4.50
C ARG A 638 29.10 1.35 4.15
N LEU A 639 29.71 2.14 5.00
CA LEU A 639 29.93 3.57 4.73
C LEU A 639 30.98 3.80 3.65
N ASP A 640 32.02 2.98 3.59
CA ASP A 640 33.04 3.07 2.56
C ASP A 640 32.46 2.80 1.15
N GLN A 641 31.50 1.87 1.07
CA GLN A 641 30.77 1.61 -0.16
C GLN A 641 29.81 2.74 -0.57
N ALA A 642 29.11 3.33 0.40
CA ALA A 642 28.08 4.33 0.14
C ALA A 642 28.63 5.77 0.02
N PHE A 643 29.66 6.09 0.79
CA PHE A 643 30.23 7.43 0.92
C PHE A 643 31.75 7.40 0.90
N PRO A 644 32.38 7.06 -0.23
CA PRO A 644 33.85 7.07 -0.34
C PRO A 644 34.40 8.40 0.12
N GLY A 645 35.33 8.38 1.12
CA GLY A 645 35.92 9.59 1.71
C GLY A 645 35.17 10.16 2.91
N TYR A 646 34.22 9.41 3.53
CA TYR A 646 33.74 9.74 4.87
C TYR A 646 34.87 9.83 5.88
N ARG A 647 34.73 10.65 6.94
CA ARG A 647 35.70 10.77 8.01
C ARG A 647 35.35 9.85 9.17
N CYS A 648 36.34 9.26 9.81
CA CYS A 648 36.13 8.29 10.90
C CYS A 648 36.97 8.66 12.14
N ILE A 649 36.28 8.81 13.27
CA ILE A 649 36.92 8.92 14.58
C ILE A 649 36.59 7.68 15.39
N LEU A 650 37.62 6.93 15.77
CA LEU A 650 37.53 5.72 16.55
C LEU A 650 37.78 6.01 18.03
N GLU A 651 36.79 5.69 18.89
CA GLU A 651 36.94 5.78 20.35
C GLU A 651 37.37 4.44 20.93
N THR A 652 38.53 4.37 21.55
CA THR A 652 39.02 3.15 22.19
C THR A 652 38.34 2.89 23.53
N HIS A 653 38.13 1.60 23.82
CA HIS A 653 37.60 1.19 25.13
C HIS A 653 38.70 0.88 26.14
N ASP A 654 39.94 0.99 25.73
CA ASP A 654 41.06 0.75 26.59
C ASP A 654 41.07 1.74 27.78
N GLY A 655 41.25 1.19 29.00
CA GLY A 655 41.28 1.99 30.20
C GLY A 655 39.93 2.37 30.83
N GLN A 656 38.76 2.00 30.25
CA GLN A 656 37.44 2.34 30.85
C GLN A 656 37.31 1.86 32.31
N VAL A 657 37.70 0.62 32.61
CA VAL A 657 37.62 0.05 33.94
C VAL A 657 38.50 0.87 34.89
N ARG A 658 39.71 1.22 34.45
CA ARG A 658 40.64 2.06 35.19
C ARG A 658 40.06 3.44 35.49
N GLN A 659 39.51 4.11 34.46
CA GLN A 659 38.85 5.41 34.65
C GLN A 659 37.65 5.36 35.62
N LEU A 660 36.90 4.28 35.65
CA LEU A 660 35.79 4.10 36.60
C LEU A 660 36.32 3.94 38.04
N VAL A 661 37.46 3.21 38.22
CA VAL A 661 38.12 3.06 39.52
C VAL A 661 38.69 4.42 39.99
N GLU A 662 39.34 5.17 39.11
CA GLU A 662 39.85 6.51 39.41
C GLU A 662 38.73 7.47 39.84
N LYS A 663 37.54 7.35 39.22
CA LYS A 663 36.32 8.11 39.57
C LYS A 663 35.58 7.55 40.77
N ARG A 664 36.15 6.63 41.52
CA ARG A 664 35.55 5.92 42.69
C ARG A 664 34.22 5.21 42.38
N ARG A 665 33.98 4.84 41.11
CA ARG A 665 32.81 4.08 40.69
C ARG A 665 33.10 2.58 40.64
N ILE A 666 33.55 2.02 41.78
CA ILE A 666 34.07 0.65 41.89
C ILE A 666 33.04 -0.39 41.48
N VAL A 667 31.79 -0.23 41.91
CA VAL A 667 30.68 -1.15 41.54
C VAL A 667 30.48 -1.22 40.04
N ASP A 668 30.47 -0.08 39.36
CA ASP A 668 30.30 -0.04 37.91
C ASP A 668 31.54 -0.65 37.19
N ALA A 669 32.74 -0.45 37.72
CA ALA A 669 33.96 -1.08 37.23
C ALA A 669 33.91 -2.62 37.36
N CYS A 670 33.47 -3.14 38.51
CA CYS A 670 33.31 -4.57 38.72
C CYS A 670 32.27 -5.19 37.73
N TYR A 671 31.11 -4.57 37.57
CA TYR A 671 30.12 -5.06 36.61
C TYR A 671 30.58 -4.97 35.17
N MET A 672 31.29 -3.93 34.78
CA MET A 672 31.91 -3.83 33.45
C MET A 672 32.89 -4.97 33.17
N LYS A 673 33.76 -5.27 34.16
CA LYS A 673 34.70 -6.40 34.08
C LYS A 673 33.94 -7.74 34.04
N TYR A 674 32.92 -7.90 34.87
CA TYR A 674 32.05 -9.08 34.87
C TYR A 674 31.43 -9.32 33.46
N HIS A 675 30.85 -8.30 32.82
CA HIS A 675 30.25 -8.46 31.51
C HIS A 675 31.25 -8.75 30.39
N SER A 676 32.45 -8.22 30.50
CA SER A 676 33.53 -8.55 29.57
C SER A 676 33.92 -10.04 29.71
N LEU A 677 34.15 -10.51 30.94
CA LEU A 677 34.48 -11.92 31.18
C LEU A 677 33.33 -12.85 30.78
N ARG A 678 32.08 -12.49 31.10
CA ARG A 678 30.90 -13.24 30.71
C ARG A 678 30.83 -13.45 29.18
N ARG A 679 30.95 -12.37 28.37
CA ARG A 679 30.91 -12.48 26.92
C ARG A 679 32.03 -13.35 26.37
N TYR A 680 33.24 -13.25 26.95
CA TYR A 680 34.38 -14.06 26.57
C TYR A 680 34.10 -15.55 26.84
N TYR A 681 33.74 -15.92 28.07
CA TYR A 681 33.53 -17.31 28.45
C TYR A 681 32.25 -17.94 27.91
N SER A 682 31.22 -17.17 27.61
CA SER A 682 29.99 -17.66 26.96
C SER A 682 30.13 -17.82 25.43
N GLY A 683 31.25 -17.40 24.86
CA GLY A 683 31.48 -17.46 23.41
C GLY A 683 30.77 -16.36 22.62
N HIS A 684 30.06 -15.42 23.29
CA HIS A 684 29.28 -14.37 22.61
C HIS A 684 30.18 -13.42 21.78
N ASP A 685 31.36 -13.09 22.27
CA ASP A 685 32.34 -12.27 21.53
C ASP A 685 32.81 -13.00 20.26
N HIS A 686 33.00 -14.33 20.33
CA HIS A 686 33.32 -15.15 19.16
C HIS A 686 32.18 -15.22 18.15
N GLN A 687 30.95 -15.48 18.60
CA GLN A 687 29.76 -15.52 17.76
C GLN A 687 29.56 -14.19 17.02
N ARG A 688 29.66 -13.06 17.74
CA ARG A 688 29.56 -11.72 17.16
C ARG A 688 30.62 -11.47 16.11
N LYS A 689 31.88 -11.81 16.42
CA LYS A 689 32.99 -11.68 15.48
C LYS A 689 32.79 -12.53 14.22
N THR A 690 32.35 -13.77 14.38
CA THR A 690 32.04 -14.64 13.26
C THR A 690 30.91 -14.07 12.40
N TYR A 691 29.80 -13.65 13.03
CA TYR A 691 28.66 -13.09 12.32
C TYR A 691 29.03 -11.88 11.44
N PHE A 692 29.72 -10.87 12.00
CA PHE A 692 30.05 -9.67 11.24
C PHE A 692 31.25 -9.85 10.29
N ASN A 693 32.16 -10.75 10.57
CA ASN A 693 33.27 -11.04 9.65
C ASN A 693 32.77 -11.72 8.36
N HIS A 694 31.68 -12.49 8.42
CA HIS A 694 31.07 -13.04 7.22
C HIS A 694 30.38 -11.98 6.33
N LEU A 695 30.02 -10.82 6.91
CA LEU A 695 29.38 -9.75 6.19
C LEU A 695 30.38 -8.76 5.55
N VAL A 696 31.64 -8.87 5.87
CA VAL A 696 32.71 -8.04 5.29
C VAL A 696 33.58 -8.92 4.39
N PRO A 697 33.74 -8.59 3.10
CA PRO A 697 34.58 -9.36 2.19
C PRO A 697 36.02 -9.49 2.73
N GLN A 698 36.63 -10.66 2.53
CA GLN A 698 37.98 -10.94 3.10
C GLN A 698 39.07 -10.05 2.49
N ASP A 699 38.90 -9.58 1.29
CA ASP A 699 39.77 -8.67 0.54
C ASP A 699 39.52 -7.21 0.84
N HIS A 700 38.44 -6.88 1.59
CA HIS A 700 38.14 -5.49 1.94
C HIS A 700 39.08 -4.99 3.04
N VAL A 701 39.87 -3.98 2.72
CA VAL A 701 40.71 -3.22 3.70
C VAL A 701 39.98 -1.95 4.06
N SER A 702 39.34 -1.92 5.23
CA SER A 702 38.71 -0.68 5.70
C SER A 702 39.75 0.44 5.81
N PRO A 703 39.45 1.66 5.36
CA PRO A 703 40.35 2.81 5.54
C PRO A 703 40.75 2.98 7.01
N SER A 704 41.99 3.37 7.26
CA SER A 704 42.44 3.69 8.62
C SER A 704 41.55 4.82 9.18
N PRO A 705 41.16 4.78 10.48
CA PRO A 705 40.44 5.90 11.06
C PRO A 705 41.28 7.16 11.00
N ASP A 706 40.68 8.31 10.70
CA ASP A 706 41.37 9.60 10.65
C ASP A 706 41.91 10.02 12.01
N LEU A 707 41.24 9.61 13.07
CA LEU A 707 41.63 9.86 14.46
C LEU A 707 41.27 8.66 15.33
N THR A 708 42.21 8.26 16.20
CA THR A 708 41.93 7.31 17.29
C THR A 708 42.12 8.03 18.61
N VAL A 709 41.10 7.96 19.48
CA VAL A 709 41.08 8.71 20.76
C VAL A 709 40.51 7.87 21.90
N ASP A 710 40.89 8.18 23.12
CA ASP A 710 40.30 7.55 24.31
C ASP A 710 38.96 8.14 24.69
N SER A 711 38.63 9.32 24.18
CA SER A 711 37.36 9.98 24.37
C SER A 711 37.03 10.92 23.22
N VAL A 712 35.86 10.77 22.62
CA VAL A 712 35.34 11.71 21.61
C VAL A 712 35.15 13.14 22.16
N ASN A 713 35.12 13.31 23.49
CA ASN A 713 34.96 14.61 24.15
C ASN A 713 36.31 15.31 24.39
N CYS A 714 37.35 15.08 23.60
CA CYS A 714 38.66 15.73 23.73
C CYS A 714 38.82 16.87 22.71
N ARG A 715 39.78 17.75 23.02
CA ARG A 715 40.08 18.95 22.22
C ARG A 715 40.45 18.61 20.77
N LYS A 716 41.21 17.55 20.57
CA LYS A 716 41.60 17.08 19.21
C LYS A 716 40.41 16.75 18.33
N VAL A 717 39.35 16.15 18.91
CA VAL A 717 38.13 15.84 18.17
C VAL A 717 37.34 17.10 17.83
N TRP A 718 37.29 18.08 18.75
CA TRP A 718 36.59 19.34 18.47
C TRP A 718 37.26 20.12 17.34
N GLU A 719 38.59 20.20 17.37
CA GLU A 719 39.42 20.88 16.33
C GLU A 719 39.23 20.18 14.97
N ALA A 720 39.26 18.84 14.93
CA ALA A 720 39.06 18.07 13.72
C ALA A 720 37.62 18.28 13.14
N VAL A 721 36.61 18.26 13.98
CA VAL A 721 35.20 18.47 13.56
C VAL A 721 34.99 19.90 13.07
N GLU A 722 35.60 20.91 13.71
CA GLU A 722 35.56 22.29 13.25
C GLU A 722 36.26 22.47 11.89
N GLN A 723 37.33 21.72 11.63
CA GLN A 723 38.03 21.72 10.34
C GLN A 723 37.22 20.99 9.25
N TRP A 724 36.65 19.82 9.53
CA TRP A 724 35.96 18.97 8.56
C TRP A 724 34.56 19.45 8.28
N LYS A 725 33.90 20.13 9.21
CA LYS A 725 32.52 20.66 9.13
C LYS A 725 31.54 19.61 8.59
N PRO A 726 31.35 18.47 9.27
CA PRO A 726 30.44 17.44 8.82
C PRO A 726 29.00 17.99 8.78
N GLU A 727 28.24 17.57 7.77
CA GLU A 727 26.83 17.90 7.65
C GLU A 727 25.99 16.86 8.36
N LEU A 728 26.47 15.62 8.40
CA LEU A 728 25.83 14.51 9.09
C LEU A 728 26.88 13.67 9.82
N THR A 729 26.56 13.31 11.07
CA THR A 729 27.41 12.46 11.90
C THR A 729 26.64 11.23 12.36
N ILE A 730 27.20 10.06 12.09
CA ILE A 730 26.69 8.78 12.56
C ILE A 730 27.40 8.41 13.84
N VAL A 731 26.66 7.96 14.84
CA VAL A 731 27.20 7.57 16.16
C VAL A 731 26.84 6.13 16.44
N SER A 732 27.82 5.31 16.79
CA SER A 732 27.61 3.90 17.16
C SER A 732 28.61 3.42 18.20
N GLY A 733 28.13 3.05 19.40
CA GLY A 733 28.93 2.41 20.45
C GLY A 733 29.94 3.30 21.12
N THR A 734 29.89 4.60 20.98
CA THR A 734 30.73 5.54 21.72
C THR A 734 30.29 5.72 23.17
N LYS A 735 31.13 6.32 23.97
CA LYS A 735 30.77 6.83 25.31
C LYS A 735 29.82 8.03 25.15
N TYR A 736 29.35 8.58 26.29
CA TYR A 736 28.53 9.78 26.30
C TYR A 736 29.18 10.92 25.50
N ILE A 737 28.38 11.53 24.61
CA ILE A 737 28.80 12.66 23.79
C ILE A 737 28.40 13.97 24.45
N GLY A 738 29.35 14.85 24.69
CA GLY A 738 29.11 16.14 25.35
C GLY A 738 28.54 17.19 24.40
N ARG A 739 27.82 18.16 24.95
CA ARG A 739 27.13 19.22 24.21
C ARG A 739 28.07 19.99 23.25
N LYS A 740 29.32 20.21 23.63
CA LYS A 740 30.30 20.89 22.77
C LYS A 740 30.55 20.19 21.44
N LEU A 741 30.47 18.87 21.40
CA LEU A 741 30.61 18.12 20.17
C LEU A 741 29.30 18.07 19.38
N ILE A 742 28.19 17.91 20.09
CA ILE A 742 26.84 17.92 19.46
C ILE A 742 26.60 19.22 18.69
N ASP A 743 26.95 20.36 19.28
CA ASP A 743 26.73 21.68 18.66
C ASP A 743 27.59 21.94 17.41
N ARG A 744 28.61 21.06 17.11
CA ARG A 744 29.60 21.25 16.02
C ARG A 744 29.53 20.19 14.92
N ALA A 745 28.96 19.05 15.21
CA ALA A 745 29.11 17.87 14.38
C ALA A 745 27.94 17.67 13.38
N GLY A 746 27.22 18.72 13.04
CA GLY A 746 26.07 18.68 12.13
C GLY A 746 24.89 17.88 12.68
N LEU A 747 24.09 17.30 11.82
CA LEU A 747 22.99 16.42 12.22
C LEU A 747 23.58 15.10 12.73
N MET A 748 23.31 14.76 13.99
CA MET A 748 23.83 13.52 14.60
C MET A 748 22.74 12.47 14.72
N ILE A 749 22.99 11.27 14.15
CA ILE A 749 22.13 10.09 14.25
C ILE A 749 22.82 9.03 15.07
N ASN A 750 22.17 8.57 16.14
CA ASN A 750 22.67 7.50 17.01
C ASN A 750 21.99 6.17 16.70
N LEU A 751 22.82 5.10 16.57
CA LEU A 751 22.33 3.73 16.46
C LEU A 751 22.19 3.15 17.88
N HIS A 752 21.00 3.18 18.42
CA HIS A 752 20.68 2.60 19.74
C HIS A 752 20.09 1.20 19.59
N ILE A 753 20.71 0.20 20.24
CA ILE A 753 20.24 -1.17 20.19
C ILE A 753 19.27 -1.41 21.33
N GLY A 754 18.04 -0.96 21.11
CA GLY A 754 16.93 -1.00 22.05
C GLY A 754 15.72 -0.27 21.52
N HIS A 755 14.56 -0.58 22.07
CA HIS A 755 13.29 0.02 21.73
C HIS A 755 13.06 1.32 22.51
N LEU A 756 13.27 2.47 21.89
CA LEU A 756 13.00 3.76 22.51
C LEU A 756 11.51 4.12 22.41
N PRO A 757 10.93 4.79 23.41
CA PRO A 757 11.56 5.28 24.64
C PRO A 757 11.67 4.28 25.77
N GLU A 758 11.12 3.07 25.70
CA GLU A 758 10.95 2.16 26.82
C GLU A 758 12.27 1.61 27.35
N TYR A 759 13.22 1.29 26.47
CA TYR A 759 14.51 0.66 26.84
C TYR A 759 15.67 1.54 26.47
N LYS A 760 16.22 2.29 27.43
CA LYS A 760 17.35 3.23 27.28
C LYS A 760 18.62 2.69 27.94
N GLY A 761 19.78 3.10 27.44
CA GLY A 761 21.09 2.79 28.04
C GLY A 761 21.66 1.45 27.59
N ASN A 762 22.05 0.57 28.54
CA ASN A 762 22.83 -0.63 28.23
C ASN A 762 21.98 -1.91 28.28
N HIS A 763 22.33 -2.90 27.47
CA HIS A 763 21.71 -4.24 27.48
C HIS A 763 20.20 -4.25 27.19
N CYS A 764 19.70 -3.36 26.34
CA CYS A 764 18.26 -3.18 26.14
C CYS A 764 17.57 -4.44 25.57
N ILE A 765 18.22 -5.18 24.65
CA ILE A 765 17.69 -6.46 24.15
C ILE A 765 17.53 -7.47 25.27
N PHE A 766 18.57 -7.56 26.17
CA PHE A 766 18.49 -8.42 27.34
C PHE A 766 17.26 -8.08 28.22
N PHE A 767 17.05 -6.80 28.49
CA PHE A 767 15.95 -6.38 29.35
C PHE A 767 14.59 -6.53 28.69
N ALA A 768 14.46 -6.32 27.40
CA ALA A 768 13.24 -6.61 26.66
C ALA A 768 12.86 -8.10 26.75
N LEU A 769 13.81 -8.99 26.55
CA LEU A 769 13.62 -10.44 26.71
C LEU A 769 13.35 -10.83 28.18
N TYR A 770 14.06 -10.24 29.12
CA TYR A 770 13.88 -10.49 30.54
C TYR A 770 12.47 -10.12 31.04
N ASP A 771 11.96 -8.98 30.58
CA ASP A 771 10.61 -8.50 30.88
C ASP A 771 9.52 -9.30 30.10
N GLY A 772 9.91 -10.15 29.16
CA GLY A 772 8.98 -10.90 28.30
C GLY A 772 8.38 -10.07 27.15
N ALA A 773 8.87 -8.86 26.93
CA ALA A 773 8.44 -7.95 25.88
C ALA A 773 9.17 -8.25 24.57
N VAL A 774 8.87 -9.39 23.96
CA VAL A 774 9.53 -9.88 22.74
C VAL A 774 9.24 -8.95 21.56
N ASP A 775 8.08 -8.32 21.52
CA ASP A 775 7.67 -7.29 20.57
C ASP A 775 8.50 -5.99 20.66
N LYS A 776 9.25 -5.79 21.75
CA LYS A 776 10.17 -4.66 21.95
C LYS A 776 11.64 -5.01 21.67
N VAL A 777 11.93 -6.17 21.13
CA VAL A 777 13.25 -6.51 20.64
C VAL A 777 13.48 -5.77 19.32
N SER A 778 14.22 -4.66 19.37
CA SER A 778 14.45 -3.78 18.21
C SER A 778 15.68 -2.91 18.38
N ALA A 779 16.10 -2.27 17.29
CA ALA A 779 17.03 -1.15 17.31
C ALA A 779 16.32 0.14 16.91
N THR A 780 16.78 1.26 17.44
CA THR A 780 16.21 2.59 17.14
C THR A 780 17.30 3.53 16.62
N LEU A 781 17.05 4.12 15.46
CA LEU A 781 17.81 5.25 14.94
C LEU A 781 17.16 6.53 15.45
N HIS A 782 17.90 7.38 16.12
CA HIS A 782 17.34 8.61 16.68
C HIS A 782 18.34 9.77 16.63
N GLN A 783 17.83 10.98 16.66
CA GLN A 783 18.68 12.18 16.76
C GLN A 783 19.41 12.19 18.09
N LEU A 784 20.71 12.45 18.07
CA LEU A 784 21.46 12.58 19.31
C LEU A 784 21.20 13.95 19.95
N THR A 785 20.90 13.95 21.24
CA THR A 785 20.70 15.13 22.07
C THR A 785 21.51 15.02 23.34
N PRO A 786 21.67 16.12 24.13
CA PRO A 786 22.34 16.03 25.43
C PRO A 786 21.68 15.10 26.45
N HIS A 787 20.44 14.72 26.22
CA HIS A 787 19.71 13.75 27.06
C HIS A 787 19.97 12.32 26.56
N LEU A 788 20.32 11.42 27.47
CA LEU A 788 20.63 10.03 27.14
C LEU A 788 19.44 9.35 26.43
N ASP A 789 19.66 8.92 25.19
CA ASP A 789 18.66 8.27 24.32
C ASP A 789 17.30 9.00 24.32
N GLY A 790 17.33 10.34 24.40
CA GLY A 790 16.13 11.16 24.54
C GLY A 790 15.76 11.98 23.31
N GLY A 791 16.52 11.87 22.23
CA GLY A 791 16.23 12.61 20.98
C GLY A 791 15.12 11.94 20.14
N ASP A 792 14.60 12.69 19.19
CA ASP A 792 13.50 12.26 18.32
C ASP A 792 13.91 11.04 17.49
N VAL A 793 12.97 10.13 17.27
CA VAL A 793 13.17 8.85 16.59
C VAL A 793 13.09 9.06 15.08
N LEU A 794 14.12 8.61 14.36
CA LEU A 794 14.14 8.56 12.90
C LEU A 794 13.48 7.28 12.40
N ASP A 795 13.86 6.13 12.99
CA ASP A 795 13.36 4.83 12.54
C ASP A 795 13.51 3.75 13.63
N ARG A 796 12.72 2.70 13.58
CA ARG A 796 12.84 1.50 14.41
C ARG A 796 12.95 0.27 13.53
N VAL A 797 13.87 -0.61 13.88
CA VAL A 797 14.17 -1.82 13.12
C VAL A 797 13.91 -3.03 14.01
N PHE A 798 13.00 -3.90 13.55
CA PHE A 798 12.60 -5.12 14.24
C PHE A 798 13.21 -6.33 13.54
N PRO A 799 14.04 -7.13 14.22
CA PRO A 799 14.60 -8.33 13.63
C PRO A 799 13.55 -9.44 13.54
N PRO A 800 13.61 -10.33 12.55
CA PRO A 800 12.88 -11.58 12.63
C PRO A 800 13.34 -12.36 13.86
N ILE A 801 12.40 -12.96 14.58
CA ILE A 801 12.64 -13.73 15.82
C ILE A 801 12.34 -15.19 15.55
N LEU A 802 13.33 -16.05 15.80
CA LEU A 802 13.23 -17.49 15.58
C LEU A 802 13.18 -18.23 16.93
N PRO A 803 12.55 -19.42 17.00
CA PRO A 803 12.44 -20.17 18.25
C PRO A 803 13.76 -20.57 18.88
N GLU A 804 14.80 -20.74 18.07
CA GLU A 804 16.17 -21.10 18.46
C GLU A 804 17.05 -19.90 18.79
N ASP A 805 16.55 -18.68 18.65
CA ASP A 805 17.34 -17.49 18.91
C ASP A 805 17.82 -17.38 20.35
N SER A 806 19.01 -16.89 20.48
CA SER A 806 19.60 -16.43 21.73
C SER A 806 19.55 -14.89 21.80
N GLU A 807 19.84 -14.33 22.98
CA GLU A 807 20.01 -12.89 23.12
C GLU A 807 21.07 -12.36 22.13
N GLU A 808 22.15 -13.09 21.93
CA GLU A 808 23.27 -12.64 21.11
C GLU A 808 22.92 -12.68 19.60
N THR A 809 22.21 -13.70 19.14
CA THR A 809 21.75 -13.75 17.74
C THR A 809 20.79 -12.63 17.42
N LEU A 810 19.85 -12.34 18.32
CA LEU A 810 18.93 -11.20 18.20
C LEU A 810 19.65 -9.87 18.23
N TYR A 811 20.64 -9.72 19.15
CA TYR A 811 21.45 -8.52 19.22
C TYR A 811 22.24 -8.29 17.91
N ALA A 812 22.92 -9.31 17.40
CA ALA A 812 23.70 -9.21 16.17
C ALA A 812 22.82 -8.85 14.97
N ARG A 813 21.64 -9.46 14.87
CA ARG A 813 20.65 -9.19 13.82
C ARG A 813 20.07 -7.77 13.91
N CYS A 814 19.74 -7.31 15.12
CA CYS A 814 19.30 -5.92 15.35
C CYS A 814 20.37 -4.90 14.88
N VAL A 815 21.63 -5.14 15.26
CA VAL A 815 22.73 -4.25 14.89
C VAL A 815 22.93 -4.23 13.37
N HIS A 816 22.97 -5.40 12.73
CA HIS A 816 23.12 -5.54 11.29
C HIS A 816 22.04 -4.72 10.54
N MET A 817 20.78 -5.00 10.84
CA MET A 817 19.67 -4.33 10.19
C MET A 817 19.64 -2.82 10.47
N ALA A 818 20.05 -2.40 11.68
CA ALA A 818 20.11 -0.98 12.03
C ALA A 818 21.22 -0.26 11.25
N ILE A 819 22.37 -0.89 11.03
CA ILE A 819 23.44 -0.35 10.20
C ILE A 819 22.97 -0.13 8.78
N ASP A 820 22.38 -1.15 8.15
CA ASP A 820 21.88 -1.06 6.78
C ASP A 820 20.80 0.00 6.63
N ARG A 821 19.88 0.06 7.60
CA ARG A 821 18.84 1.08 7.61
C ARG A 821 19.41 2.49 7.79
N CYS A 822 20.42 2.65 8.66
CA CYS A 822 21.08 3.93 8.85
C CYS A 822 21.79 4.40 7.57
N VAL A 823 22.58 3.55 6.94
CA VAL A 823 23.26 3.88 5.68
C VAL A 823 22.25 4.29 4.61
N LYS A 824 21.14 3.56 4.48
CA LYS A 824 20.05 3.90 3.54
C LYS A 824 19.43 5.28 3.83
N HIS A 825 19.21 5.63 5.09
CA HIS A 825 18.72 6.98 5.45
C HIS A 825 19.74 8.06 5.09
N VAL A 826 21.03 7.81 5.30
CA VAL A 826 22.09 8.76 4.94
C VAL A 826 22.25 8.90 3.43
N GLU A 827 22.12 7.81 2.67
CA GLU A 827 22.06 7.85 1.20
C GLU A 827 20.86 8.69 0.72
N GLN A 828 19.70 8.48 1.28
CA GLN A 828 18.51 9.27 0.97
C GLN A 828 18.71 10.76 1.31
N TYR A 829 19.35 11.05 2.44
CA TYR A 829 19.67 12.41 2.84
C TYR A 829 20.69 13.07 1.89
N SER A 830 21.69 12.33 1.43
CA SER A 830 22.66 12.81 0.45
C SER A 830 22.03 13.16 -0.90
N LEU A 831 20.96 12.47 -1.26
CA LEU A 831 20.14 12.75 -2.44
C LEU A 831 19.15 13.92 -2.24
N GLY A 832 19.17 14.55 -1.05
CA GLY A 832 18.31 15.69 -0.70
C GLY A 832 16.97 15.35 -0.06
N LYS A 833 16.72 14.08 0.31
CA LYS A 833 15.52 13.70 1.05
C LYS A 833 15.65 14.18 2.50
N ARG A 834 14.60 14.83 3.01
CA ARG A 834 14.55 15.26 4.41
C ARG A 834 14.39 14.04 5.32
N LEU A 835 15.18 13.97 6.38
CA LEU A 835 15.00 12.99 7.44
C LEU A 835 13.87 13.46 8.38
N GLU A 836 12.88 12.60 8.61
CA GLU A 836 11.76 12.91 9.49
C GLU A 836 11.97 12.25 10.85
N PHE A 837 11.85 13.06 11.89
CA PHE A 837 12.03 12.63 13.26
C PHE A 837 10.73 12.77 14.03
N ALA A 838 10.30 11.69 14.69
CA ALA A 838 9.12 11.65 15.54
C ALA A 838 9.50 11.83 17.03
N PRO A 839 8.85 12.73 17.78
CA PRO A 839 9.16 12.94 19.18
C PRO A 839 8.83 11.70 20.04
N GLN A 840 9.67 11.44 21.05
CA GLN A 840 9.40 10.38 22.02
C GLN A 840 8.29 10.82 22.99
N LYS A 841 7.15 10.11 22.97
CA LYS A 841 5.95 10.48 23.74
C LYS A 841 5.91 9.96 25.19
N ALA A 842 6.82 9.10 25.60
CA ALA A 842 6.80 8.45 26.91
C ALA A 842 8.15 8.55 27.63
N VAL A 843 8.13 8.38 28.95
CA VAL A 843 9.36 8.29 29.77
C VAL A 843 9.70 6.81 29.92
N GLY A 844 10.84 6.39 29.35
CA GLY A 844 11.31 5.03 29.40
C GLY A 844 12.24 4.74 30.59
N ARG A 845 12.58 3.46 30.77
CA ARG A 845 13.52 2.99 31.80
C ARG A 845 14.95 3.05 31.27
N THR A 846 15.88 3.58 32.09
CA THR A 846 17.31 3.61 31.75
C THR A 846 18.05 2.49 32.49
N PHE A 847 18.70 1.62 31.73
CA PHE A 847 19.44 0.47 32.25
C PHE A 847 20.94 0.72 32.27
N ARG A 848 21.60 0.32 33.34
CA ARG A 848 23.04 0.41 33.52
C ARG A 848 23.67 -0.98 33.55
N HIS A 849 24.95 -1.10 33.37
CA HIS A 849 25.64 -2.40 33.44
C HIS A 849 25.35 -3.17 34.74
N ARG A 850 25.28 -2.50 35.89
CA ARG A 850 24.96 -3.10 37.19
C ARG A 850 23.55 -3.63 37.34
N ASP A 851 22.60 -3.23 36.50
CA ASP A 851 21.22 -3.69 36.56
C ASP A 851 21.06 -5.10 35.98
N ARG A 852 22.01 -5.53 35.16
CA ARG A 852 22.13 -6.88 34.62
C ARG A 852 23.00 -7.75 35.55
N THR A 853 22.33 -8.42 36.48
CA THR A 853 22.96 -9.25 37.51
C THR A 853 23.07 -10.72 37.07
N PRO A 854 23.99 -11.53 37.68
CA PRO A 854 24.07 -12.97 37.38
C PRO A 854 22.78 -13.73 37.57
N ALA A 855 21.98 -13.36 38.58
CA ALA A 855 20.66 -13.99 38.80
C ALA A 855 19.68 -13.73 37.67
N LYS A 856 19.67 -12.50 37.12
CA LYS A 856 18.84 -12.17 35.96
C LYS A 856 19.30 -12.88 34.67
N GLU A 857 20.60 -13.07 34.53
CA GLU A 857 21.18 -13.85 33.42
C GLU A 857 20.68 -15.30 33.45
N LEU A 858 20.79 -15.94 34.62
CA LEU A 858 20.33 -17.32 34.80
C LEU A 858 18.82 -17.46 34.55
N TRP A 859 18.05 -16.47 35.00
CA TRP A 859 16.60 -16.43 34.81
C TRP A 859 16.25 -16.28 33.31
N LEU A 860 16.91 -15.39 32.57
CA LEU A 860 16.69 -15.24 31.12
C LEU A 860 17.12 -16.50 30.34
N TRP A 861 18.28 -17.08 30.70
CA TRP A 861 18.74 -18.33 30.12
C TRP A 861 17.69 -19.44 30.30
N TRP A 862 17.12 -19.56 31.50
CA TRP A 862 16.06 -20.52 31.76
C TRP A 862 14.80 -20.24 30.93
N LYS A 863 14.36 -18.99 30.84
CA LYS A 863 13.21 -18.59 30.02
C LYS A 863 13.39 -18.94 28.55
N LEU A 864 14.57 -18.72 27.98
CA LEU A 864 14.87 -19.00 26.58
C LEU A 864 15.01 -20.50 26.34
N SER A 865 15.72 -21.22 27.19
CA SER A 865 16.07 -22.64 26.97
C SER A 865 14.96 -23.61 27.38
N MET A 866 14.26 -23.35 28.47
CA MET A 866 13.26 -24.25 29.07
C MET A 866 11.84 -23.65 29.07
N GLY A 867 11.72 -22.37 29.21
CA GLY A 867 10.44 -21.64 29.37
C GLY A 867 9.73 -21.32 28.07
N GLY A 868 10.28 -21.66 26.91
CA GLY A 868 9.62 -21.48 25.60
C GLY A 868 9.31 -20.03 25.21
N LEU A 869 9.98 -19.03 25.84
CA LEU A 869 9.67 -17.59 25.65
C LEU A 869 9.52 -17.17 24.19
N LEU A 870 10.36 -17.69 23.29
CA LEU A 870 10.33 -17.36 21.88
C LEU A 870 9.39 -18.27 21.07
N ARG A 871 9.07 -19.47 21.59
CA ARG A 871 8.14 -20.42 20.93
C ARG A 871 6.70 -20.01 21.13
N ASP A 872 6.34 -19.55 22.33
CA ASP A 872 4.96 -19.15 22.66
C ASP A 872 4.54 -17.84 21.97
N ASN A 873 5.50 -17.02 21.54
CA ASN A 873 5.24 -15.76 20.86
C ASN A 873 5.12 -15.86 19.33
N GLN A 874 5.22 -17.03 18.71
CA GLN A 874 4.94 -17.20 17.28
C GLN A 874 3.48 -16.88 16.90
N SER A 875 2.55 -16.92 17.84
CA SER A 875 1.16 -16.49 17.66
C SER A 875 0.98 -14.95 17.67
N VAL A 876 1.96 -14.21 18.12
CA VAL A 876 1.94 -12.73 18.25
C VAL A 876 2.71 -12.03 17.12
N GLY A 877 3.35 -12.79 16.27
CA GLY A 877 4.17 -12.29 15.15
C GLY A 877 3.40 -11.73 13.95
N LYS A 878 2.38 -10.91 14.18
CA LYS A 878 1.96 -9.90 13.20
C LYS A 878 2.54 -8.58 13.68
N PRO A 879 3.39 -7.90 12.89
CA PRO A 879 3.78 -6.55 13.24
C PRO A 879 2.52 -5.70 13.29
N LYS A 880 2.18 -5.18 14.47
CA LYS A 880 1.33 -4.01 14.54
C LYS A 880 2.15 -2.89 13.94
N LEU A 881 1.84 -2.56 12.70
CA LEU A 881 2.27 -1.32 12.07
C LEU A 881 1.65 -0.18 12.87
N GLU A 882 2.44 0.45 13.76
CA GLU A 882 2.19 1.78 14.27
C GLU A 882 2.80 2.81 13.32
#